data_b9c99e5577afb4d7496b63eb07351f54
#
_entry.id   b9c99e5577afb4d7496b63eb07351f54
#
_cell.length_a   1.000
_cell.length_b   1.000
_cell.length_c   1.000
_cell.angle_alpha   90.00
_cell.angle_beta   90.00
_cell.angle_gamma   90.00
#
_symmetry.space_group_name_H-M   'P 1'
#
loop_
_entity.id
_entity.type
_entity.pdbx_description
1 polymer ?
#
loop_
_entity_poly.entity_id
_entity_poly.type
_entity_poly.pdbx_seq_one_letter_code
_entity_poly.pdbx_strand_id
1 'polypeptide(L)'
;MAFLNVNRRELRLSKFRDPEILGPVDWGLHCHLNLYRSYAYSPYDEHNVLCLGMGKLAGSCVPGTHRLTLCFRSPLWEGFFFSTIGGAAYAFRHLGVDYLTVEGRSEEPLVVALKGTPSGLEVRFREIPKEELLGIYRGYGGEEGVYALEKFLLEEFAEWYEERGSPLDHRVLCVGPASLHTNLGGVFSSSVKGGKAEPGAEDWAARGGPGSVMARAHGVVALLVGGRNEWRRFPGVDLANPREADELFRRLVGKGMMKVASEATIKYRYDEAVGSGGTFGVNYFVLREMAIMFNWSTVNLPREKRLELYERLIRGRYLSQFDREITSKKHLRPSLELPSLTSRPWVRVKVWKNCGEPCPGVCKKVRGRYKKDYEPYEANGPNCGIFDQRAAERAVYTVDSLGFDAIEFGNTCAWIFECLHAGLLEPRELGLEGMPSFDPLSFDPSDSGRNAELLARLAKGVAYGENELCRLVGEGIRRAAKELTRRFGERVKRTGRRFEDLAVYVAFGEGGSITPAMYWSPGNFMPVPIQGKYFTFYHSEFREPEEFAELCYERAVKEMYSENNGLCRFHRGWSERLLPRLLEEAWGIKVDYDGHCRRILGKIAEYNRRAGVRPVFFEGERVLDIVTSMARELSEKNESARRWWERFEGGKREAAGEYWRRFLERYEGLLASAPLPSGTPPA
;
A
#
# COMPACT_ATOMS: atom_id res chain seq x y z
N MET A 1 -22.99 -4.56 -11.56
CA MET A 1 -21.58 -4.63 -11.92
C MET A 1 -21.37 -4.29 -13.39
N ALA A 2 -20.18 -3.85 -13.75
CA ALA A 2 -19.79 -3.54 -15.11
C ALA A 2 -18.59 -4.41 -15.53
N PHE A 3 -18.60 -4.86 -16.78
CA PHE A 3 -17.49 -5.52 -17.46
C PHE A 3 -17.04 -4.63 -18.60
N LEU A 4 -15.78 -4.22 -18.57
CA LEU A 4 -15.16 -3.34 -19.54
C LEU A 4 -14.19 -4.15 -20.40
N ASN A 5 -14.59 -4.50 -21.62
CA ASN A 5 -13.72 -5.17 -22.56
C ASN A 5 -12.93 -4.13 -23.37
N VAL A 6 -11.66 -4.01 -23.06
CA VAL A 6 -10.80 -2.95 -23.67
C VAL A 6 -10.35 -3.29 -25.09
N ASN A 7 -10.36 -4.56 -25.48
CA ASN A 7 -10.09 -4.98 -26.84
C ASN A 7 -11.26 -4.59 -27.79
N ARG A 8 -12.48 -4.94 -27.37
CA ARG A 8 -13.69 -4.68 -28.15
C ARG A 8 -14.22 -3.27 -28.02
N ARG A 9 -13.71 -2.47 -27.09
CA ARG A 9 -14.26 -1.15 -26.70
C ARG A 9 -15.73 -1.23 -26.26
N GLU A 10 -16.04 -2.24 -25.48
CA GLU A 10 -17.40 -2.54 -25.04
C GLU A 10 -17.55 -2.45 -23.52
N LEU A 11 -18.66 -1.90 -23.08
CA LEU A 11 -19.08 -1.89 -21.69
C LEU A 11 -20.38 -2.67 -21.54
N ARG A 12 -20.35 -3.72 -20.75
CA ARG A 12 -21.51 -4.56 -20.46
C ARG A 12 -21.91 -4.44 -19.00
N LEU A 13 -23.17 -4.14 -18.76
CA LEU A 13 -23.76 -4.14 -17.43
C LEU A 13 -24.42 -5.47 -17.12
N SER A 14 -24.26 -5.95 -15.89
CA SER A 14 -24.88 -7.20 -15.43
C SER A 14 -25.43 -7.03 -14.01
N LYS A 15 -26.58 -7.64 -13.75
CA LYS A 15 -27.09 -7.82 -12.40
C LYS A 15 -26.63 -9.19 -11.90
N PHE A 16 -25.97 -9.20 -10.78
CA PHE A 16 -25.51 -10.43 -10.13
C PHE A 16 -25.98 -10.41 -8.67
N ARG A 17 -26.54 -11.51 -8.23
CA ARG A 17 -26.99 -11.68 -6.85
C ARG A 17 -26.41 -12.98 -6.33
N ASP A 18 -25.41 -12.84 -5.50
CA ASP A 18 -24.84 -13.94 -4.73
C ASP A 18 -24.67 -13.43 -3.29
N PRO A 19 -25.33 -14.07 -2.31
CA PRO A 19 -25.24 -13.66 -0.91
C PRO A 19 -23.82 -13.79 -0.32
N GLU A 20 -22.94 -14.56 -0.98
CA GLU A 20 -21.55 -14.70 -0.59
C GLU A 20 -20.65 -13.54 -1.08
N ILE A 21 -21.17 -12.64 -1.94
CA ILE A 21 -20.43 -11.48 -2.42
C ILE A 21 -20.86 -10.22 -1.68
N LEU A 22 -20.18 -9.94 -0.58
CA LEU A 22 -20.46 -8.80 0.28
C LEU A 22 -19.57 -7.60 -0.02
N GLY A 23 -18.44 -7.80 -0.71
CA GLY A 23 -17.48 -6.74 -0.97
C GLY A 23 -16.54 -6.99 -2.16
N PRO A 24 -15.62 -6.05 -2.41
CA PRO A 24 -14.75 -6.09 -3.59
C PRO A 24 -13.75 -7.25 -3.60
N VAL A 25 -13.32 -7.74 -2.43
CA VAL A 25 -12.41 -8.91 -2.37
C VAL A 25 -13.16 -10.18 -2.74
N ASP A 26 -14.42 -10.34 -2.28
CA ASP A 26 -15.28 -11.45 -2.71
C ASP A 26 -15.47 -11.44 -4.22
N TRP A 27 -15.76 -10.27 -4.79
CA TRP A 27 -15.94 -10.12 -6.23
C TRP A 27 -14.66 -10.47 -6.99
N GLY A 28 -13.52 -9.95 -6.54
CA GLY A 28 -12.22 -10.27 -7.12
C GLY A 28 -11.94 -11.77 -7.11
N LEU A 29 -12.18 -12.44 -5.98
CA LEU A 29 -12.00 -13.90 -5.87
C LEU A 29 -12.97 -14.66 -6.77
N HIS A 30 -14.22 -14.23 -6.86
CA HIS A 30 -15.20 -14.83 -7.78
C HIS A 30 -14.71 -14.75 -9.24
N CYS A 31 -14.23 -13.59 -9.67
CA CYS A 31 -13.66 -13.43 -11.01
C CYS A 31 -12.42 -14.32 -11.22
N HIS A 32 -11.45 -14.26 -10.32
CA HIS A 32 -10.16 -14.90 -10.50
C HIS A 32 -10.18 -16.42 -10.31
N LEU A 33 -11.05 -16.96 -9.44
CA LEU A 33 -11.20 -18.39 -9.22
C LEU A 33 -12.15 -19.04 -10.22
N ASN A 34 -13.30 -18.41 -10.50
CA ASN A 34 -14.41 -19.06 -11.17
C ASN A 34 -14.57 -18.64 -12.63
N LEU A 35 -14.53 -17.32 -12.91
CA LEU A 35 -14.83 -16.82 -14.25
C LEU A 35 -13.61 -16.88 -15.17
N TYR A 36 -12.47 -16.33 -14.75
CA TYR A 36 -11.28 -16.20 -15.61
C TYR A 36 -10.17 -17.19 -15.28
N ARG A 37 -10.21 -17.82 -14.10
CA ARG A 37 -9.22 -18.81 -13.65
C ARG A 37 -7.78 -18.35 -13.83
N SER A 38 -7.53 -17.08 -13.48
CA SER A 38 -6.26 -16.41 -13.75
C SER A 38 -5.05 -17.07 -13.08
N TYR A 39 -5.27 -17.95 -12.11
CA TYR A 39 -4.24 -18.78 -11.50
C TYR A 39 -3.49 -19.69 -12.51
N ALA A 40 -4.11 -20.00 -13.66
CA ALA A 40 -3.53 -20.84 -14.71
C ALA A 40 -2.69 -20.07 -15.74
N TYR A 41 -2.66 -18.73 -15.66
CA TYR A 41 -2.05 -17.86 -16.65
C TYR A 41 -0.96 -16.99 -16.05
N SER A 42 -0.12 -16.38 -16.88
CA SER A 42 0.88 -15.42 -16.38
C SER A 42 0.23 -14.16 -15.78
N PRO A 43 0.91 -13.44 -14.88
CA PRO A 43 0.39 -12.19 -14.33
C PRO A 43 0.11 -11.11 -15.37
N TYR A 44 0.65 -11.22 -16.58
CA TYR A 44 0.45 -10.26 -17.67
C TYR A 44 -0.44 -10.80 -18.80
N ASP A 45 -1.07 -11.93 -18.59
CA ASP A 45 -2.10 -12.45 -19.49
C ASP A 45 -3.42 -11.71 -19.30
N GLU A 46 -4.24 -11.57 -20.36
CA GLU A 46 -5.53 -10.90 -20.31
C GLU A 46 -6.56 -11.56 -19.39
N HIS A 47 -6.36 -12.86 -19.04
CA HIS A 47 -7.15 -13.55 -18.03
C HIS A 47 -6.88 -13.05 -16.60
N ASN A 48 -5.79 -12.33 -16.38
CA ASN A 48 -5.53 -11.64 -15.14
C ASN A 48 -6.33 -10.32 -15.08
N VAL A 49 -7.64 -10.42 -15.05
CA VAL A 49 -8.55 -9.27 -15.03
C VAL A 49 -8.23 -8.33 -13.86
N LEU A 50 -8.42 -7.03 -14.07
CA LEU A 50 -8.32 -6.05 -12.99
C LEU A 50 -9.73 -5.75 -12.47
N CYS A 51 -10.02 -6.24 -11.25
CA CYS A 51 -11.31 -6.01 -10.59
C CYS A 51 -11.21 -4.80 -9.67
N LEU A 52 -12.03 -3.78 -9.90
CA LEU A 52 -12.18 -2.62 -9.03
C LEU A 52 -13.53 -2.69 -8.32
N GLY A 53 -13.57 -2.35 -7.04
CA GLY A 53 -14.83 -2.36 -6.32
C GLY A 53 -14.85 -1.51 -5.06
N MET A 54 -16.04 -1.12 -4.65
CA MET A 54 -16.29 -0.39 -3.42
C MET A 54 -17.06 -1.23 -2.42
N GLY A 55 -16.87 -0.94 -1.13
CA GLY A 55 -17.64 -1.58 -0.06
C GLY A 55 -19.09 -1.13 0.03
N LYS A 56 -19.91 -1.86 0.79
CA LYS A 56 -21.35 -1.58 0.96
C LYS A 56 -21.64 -0.24 1.63
N LEU A 57 -20.69 0.31 2.41
CA LEU A 57 -20.84 1.61 3.07
C LEU A 57 -20.37 2.79 2.21
N ALA A 58 -19.80 2.57 1.03
CA ALA A 58 -19.44 3.66 0.13
C ALA A 58 -20.68 4.46 -0.31
N GLY A 59 -20.56 5.77 -0.37
CA GLY A 59 -21.70 6.68 -0.59
C GLY A 59 -22.38 7.16 0.69
N SER A 60 -21.99 6.63 1.86
CA SER A 60 -22.44 7.15 3.16
C SER A 60 -21.67 8.40 3.56
N CYS A 61 -22.14 9.12 4.58
CA CYS A 61 -21.38 10.17 5.25
C CYS A 61 -20.45 9.62 6.36
N VAL A 62 -20.42 8.30 6.56
CA VAL A 62 -19.55 7.65 7.56
C VAL A 62 -18.09 7.78 7.16
N PRO A 63 -17.23 8.42 7.96
CA PRO A 63 -15.84 8.65 7.61
C PRO A 63 -15.04 7.34 7.47
N GLY A 64 -14.16 7.28 6.48
CA GLY A 64 -13.28 6.13 6.27
C GLY A 64 -13.90 4.98 5.49
N THR A 65 -14.99 5.21 4.75
CA THR A 65 -15.72 4.16 4.02
C THR A 65 -15.56 4.23 2.49
N HIS A 66 -14.62 5.03 1.99
CA HIS A 66 -14.52 5.36 0.57
C HIS A 66 -13.19 4.93 -0.07
N ARG A 67 -12.61 3.82 0.38
CA ARG A 67 -11.48 3.22 -0.35
C ARG A 67 -12.00 2.38 -1.52
N LEU A 68 -11.33 2.51 -2.66
CA LEU A 68 -11.55 1.66 -3.83
C LEU A 68 -10.54 0.51 -3.78
N THR A 69 -11.01 -0.73 -3.85
CA THR A 69 -10.18 -1.93 -3.80
C THR A 69 -9.95 -2.46 -5.20
N LEU A 70 -8.70 -2.76 -5.53
CA LEU A 70 -8.26 -3.40 -6.77
C LEU A 70 -7.82 -4.82 -6.46
N CYS A 71 -8.36 -5.83 -7.15
CA CYS A 71 -7.98 -7.23 -7.01
C CYS A 71 -7.40 -7.76 -8.32
N PHE A 72 -6.30 -8.52 -8.22
CA PHE A 72 -5.53 -9.00 -9.37
C PHE A 72 -4.59 -10.14 -8.96
N ARG A 73 -4.02 -10.87 -9.93
CA ARG A 73 -2.84 -11.70 -9.72
C ARG A 73 -1.61 -10.80 -9.78
N SER A 74 -0.84 -10.76 -8.70
CA SER A 74 0.31 -9.86 -8.62
C SER A 74 1.50 -10.36 -9.45
N PRO A 75 2.12 -9.51 -10.29
CA PRO A 75 3.37 -9.85 -10.97
C PRO A 75 4.57 -9.89 -10.04
N LEU A 76 4.47 -9.20 -8.91
CA LEU A 76 5.52 -9.13 -7.90
C LEU A 76 5.40 -10.26 -6.86
N TRP A 77 4.16 -10.53 -6.38
CA TRP A 77 3.85 -11.55 -5.36
C TRP A 77 3.54 -12.93 -5.94
N GLU A 78 3.15 -13.00 -7.22
CA GLU A 78 2.74 -14.21 -7.99
C GLU A 78 1.38 -14.81 -7.60
N GLY A 79 0.86 -14.49 -6.43
CA GLY A 79 -0.44 -14.94 -5.94
C GLY A 79 -1.55 -13.91 -6.13
N PHE A 80 -2.76 -14.25 -5.64
CA PHE A 80 -3.85 -13.30 -5.53
C PHE A 80 -3.48 -12.15 -4.59
N PHE A 81 -3.74 -10.95 -5.02
CA PHE A 81 -3.41 -9.74 -4.26
C PHE A 81 -4.53 -8.71 -4.37
N PHE A 82 -4.64 -7.86 -3.36
CA PHE A 82 -5.52 -6.70 -3.41
C PHE A 82 -4.81 -5.46 -2.85
N SER A 83 -5.10 -4.33 -3.47
CA SER A 83 -4.55 -3.03 -3.09
C SER A 83 -5.66 -1.98 -3.10
N THR A 84 -5.55 -0.93 -2.29
CA THR A 84 -6.66 0.01 -2.09
C THR A 84 -6.22 1.46 -2.23
N ILE A 85 -7.04 2.28 -2.89
CA ILE A 85 -6.86 3.73 -3.01
C ILE A 85 -7.84 4.45 -2.07
N GLY A 86 -7.35 5.31 -1.20
CA GLY A 86 -8.18 6.13 -0.32
C GLY A 86 -8.97 7.20 -1.07
N GLY A 87 -10.23 7.34 -0.71
CA GLY A 87 -11.14 8.36 -1.24
C GLY A 87 -11.63 8.12 -2.68
N ALA A 88 -11.05 7.18 -3.44
CA ALA A 88 -11.41 6.97 -4.84
C ALA A 88 -12.83 6.40 -5.03
N ALA A 89 -13.32 5.60 -4.08
CA ALA A 89 -14.70 5.12 -4.12
C ALA A 89 -15.74 6.25 -3.96
N TYR A 90 -15.32 7.41 -3.46
CA TYR A 90 -16.20 8.58 -3.38
C TYR A 90 -16.63 9.10 -4.77
N ALA A 91 -15.74 9.06 -5.75
CA ALA A 91 -16.08 9.35 -7.16
C ALA A 91 -16.65 8.12 -7.88
N PHE A 92 -16.09 6.93 -7.62
CA PHE A 92 -16.52 5.68 -8.25
C PHE A 92 -18.01 5.36 -8.02
N ARG A 93 -18.56 5.72 -6.83
CA ARG A 93 -19.99 5.50 -6.52
C ARG A 93 -20.93 6.10 -7.55
N HIS A 94 -20.53 7.19 -8.21
CA HIS A 94 -21.35 7.87 -9.22
C HIS A 94 -21.50 7.08 -10.52
N LEU A 95 -20.72 6.00 -10.72
CA LEU A 95 -20.90 5.12 -11.88
C LEU A 95 -22.18 4.29 -11.82
N GLY A 96 -22.77 4.14 -10.62
CA GLY A 96 -23.96 3.33 -10.46
C GLY A 96 -23.72 1.81 -10.45
N VAL A 97 -22.47 1.39 -10.23
CA VAL A 97 -22.10 -0.03 -10.12
C VAL A 97 -21.27 -0.27 -8.87
N ASP A 98 -21.37 -1.45 -8.28
CA ASP A 98 -20.56 -1.83 -7.12
C ASP A 98 -19.15 -2.25 -7.54
N TYR A 99 -19.04 -2.91 -8.71
CA TYR A 99 -17.81 -3.51 -9.22
C TYR A 99 -17.62 -3.22 -10.70
N LEU A 100 -16.37 -3.00 -11.09
CA LEU A 100 -15.92 -2.88 -12.47
C LEU A 100 -14.81 -3.92 -12.69
N THR A 101 -14.95 -4.73 -13.74
CA THR A 101 -13.94 -5.70 -14.16
C THR A 101 -13.40 -5.29 -15.52
N VAL A 102 -12.10 -5.02 -15.60
CA VAL A 102 -11.38 -4.73 -16.84
C VAL A 102 -10.87 -6.04 -17.43
N GLU A 103 -11.25 -6.32 -18.66
CA GLU A 103 -10.93 -7.55 -19.41
C GLU A 103 -10.43 -7.24 -20.83
N GLY A 104 -9.71 -8.18 -21.44
CA GLY A 104 -9.09 -8.00 -22.75
C GLY A 104 -7.84 -7.13 -22.69
N ARG A 105 -7.22 -6.92 -23.85
CA ARG A 105 -5.98 -6.14 -23.99
C ARG A 105 -6.09 -5.15 -25.15
N SER A 106 -5.71 -3.90 -24.91
CA SER A 106 -5.48 -2.89 -25.96
C SER A 106 -4.02 -2.97 -26.43
N GLU A 107 -3.80 -2.86 -27.74
CA GLU A 107 -2.46 -2.82 -28.33
C GLU A 107 -1.77 -1.48 -28.06
N GLU A 108 -2.51 -0.40 -28.24
CA GLU A 108 -2.04 0.95 -27.90
C GLU A 108 -2.47 1.35 -26.49
N PRO A 109 -1.68 2.22 -25.82
CA PRO A 109 -2.04 2.77 -24.52
C PRO A 109 -3.42 3.40 -24.54
N LEU A 110 -4.29 2.92 -23.64
CA LEU A 110 -5.69 3.27 -23.63
C LEU A 110 -6.07 4.03 -22.36
N VAL A 111 -6.81 5.11 -22.56
CA VAL A 111 -7.56 5.82 -21.52
C VAL A 111 -9.03 5.48 -21.66
N VAL A 112 -9.68 5.14 -20.55
CA VAL A 112 -11.11 4.89 -20.51
C VAL A 112 -11.78 5.85 -19.53
N ALA A 113 -12.73 6.65 -20.00
CA ALA A 113 -13.50 7.54 -19.16
C ALA A 113 -14.92 7.01 -18.98
N LEU A 114 -15.32 6.84 -17.72
CA LEU A 114 -16.61 6.31 -17.30
C LEU A 114 -17.40 7.37 -16.55
N LYS A 115 -18.59 7.73 -17.06
CA LYS A 115 -19.46 8.73 -16.45
C LYS A 115 -20.83 8.13 -16.14
N GLY A 116 -21.15 8.10 -14.86
CA GLY A 116 -22.51 7.79 -14.43
C GLY A 116 -23.46 8.95 -14.66
N THR A 117 -24.60 8.67 -15.29
CA THR A 117 -25.67 9.64 -15.54
C THR A 117 -26.98 9.10 -14.96
N PRO A 118 -28.02 9.94 -14.82
CA PRO A 118 -29.34 9.46 -14.42
C PRO A 118 -29.94 8.38 -15.33
N SER A 119 -29.51 8.34 -16.60
CA SER A 119 -29.96 7.36 -17.61
C SER A 119 -29.10 6.08 -17.64
N GLY A 120 -27.94 6.05 -16.99
CA GLY A 120 -27.07 4.88 -16.98
C GLY A 120 -25.58 5.24 -16.94
N LEU A 121 -24.75 4.32 -17.41
CA LEU A 121 -23.29 4.46 -17.44
C LEU A 121 -22.83 4.69 -18.89
N GLU A 122 -22.16 5.82 -19.11
CA GLU A 122 -21.54 6.18 -20.38
C GLU A 122 -20.03 5.87 -20.34
N VAL A 123 -19.46 5.56 -21.52
CA VAL A 123 -18.04 5.27 -21.68
C VAL A 123 -17.46 5.99 -22.88
N ARG A 124 -16.24 6.49 -22.72
CA ARG A 124 -15.39 7.00 -23.83
C ARG A 124 -14.04 6.32 -23.78
N PHE A 125 -13.50 6.04 -24.96
CA PHE A 125 -12.17 5.44 -25.15
C PHE A 125 -11.28 6.44 -25.90
N ARG A 126 -10.05 6.58 -25.42
CA ARG A 126 -9.03 7.44 -26.02
C ARG A 126 -7.71 6.65 -26.09
N GLU A 127 -7.27 6.34 -27.29
CA GLU A 127 -5.92 5.81 -27.50
C GLU A 127 -4.91 6.95 -27.47
N ILE A 128 -3.81 6.75 -26.76
CA ILE A 128 -2.68 7.69 -26.72
C ILE A 128 -1.49 6.95 -27.35
N PRO A 129 -0.98 7.41 -28.51
CA PRO A 129 0.23 6.83 -29.09
C PRO A 129 1.39 6.81 -28.08
N LYS A 130 2.23 5.77 -28.13
CA LYS A 130 3.32 5.58 -27.14
C LYS A 130 4.25 6.78 -27.04
N GLU A 131 4.56 7.41 -28.19
CA GLU A 131 5.42 8.60 -28.24
C GLU A 131 4.76 9.80 -27.56
N GLU A 132 3.44 9.99 -27.77
CA GLU A 132 2.65 11.04 -27.09
C GLU A 132 2.63 10.81 -25.59
N LEU A 133 2.34 9.59 -25.14
CA LEU A 133 2.34 9.21 -23.72
C LEU A 133 3.70 9.46 -23.06
N LEU A 134 4.79 9.05 -23.70
CA LEU A 134 6.15 9.31 -23.22
C LEU A 134 6.47 10.80 -23.19
N GLY A 135 5.96 11.57 -24.15
CA GLY A 135 6.05 13.03 -24.16
C GLY A 135 5.36 13.66 -22.95
N ILE A 136 4.13 13.23 -22.66
CA ILE A 136 3.38 13.68 -21.48
C ILE A 136 4.13 13.33 -20.18
N TYR A 137 4.64 12.11 -20.05
CA TYR A 137 5.40 11.72 -18.85
C TYR A 137 6.68 12.53 -18.64
N ARG A 138 7.33 12.99 -19.72
CA ARG A 138 8.52 13.85 -19.61
C ARG A 138 8.19 15.26 -19.17
N GLY A 139 6.96 15.74 -19.45
CA GLY A 139 6.49 17.02 -18.98
C GLY A 139 5.23 17.50 -19.65
N TYR A 140 4.22 17.87 -18.85
CA TYR A 140 3.01 18.53 -19.30
C TYR A 140 2.53 19.55 -18.26
N GLY A 141 2.35 20.79 -18.69
CA GLY A 141 1.84 21.88 -17.83
C GLY A 141 2.66 22.12 -16.56
N GLY A 142 3.98 21.87 -16.58
CA GLY A 142 4.90 22.01 -15.44
C GLY A 142 4.91 20.83 -14.47
N GLU A 143 4.28 19.71 -14.83
CA GLU A 143 4.27 18.44 -14.07
C GLU A 143 5.01 17.36 -14.87
N GLU A 144 5.43 16.27 -14.17
CA GLU A 144 6.08 15.10 -14.75
C GLU A 144 5.34 13.82 -14.33
N GLY A 145 5.51 12.75 -15.11
CA GLY A 145 5.06 11.40 -14.79
C GLY A 145 3.54 11.30 -14.58
N VAL A 146 3.09 10.66 -13.50
CA VAL A 146 1.66 10.49 -13.20
C VAL A 146 0.93 11.82 -13.00
N TYR A 147 1.62 12.84 -12.46
CA TYR A 147 1.03 14.17 -12.26
C TYR A 147 0.79 14.89 -13.58
N ALA A 148 1.70 14.72 -14.54
CA ALA A 148 1.54 15.23 -15.89
C ALA A 148 0.37 14.56 -16.62
N LEU A 149 0.29 13.23 -16.54
CA LEU A 149 -0.80 12.47 -17.15
C LEU A 149 -2.15 12.82 -16.52
N GLU A 150 -2.24 12.89 -15.19
CA GLU A 150 -3.47 13.32 -14.52
C GLU A 150 -3.92 14.69 -14.97
N LYS A 151 -3.00 15.66 -15.00
CA LYS A 151 -3.31 17.02 -15.43
C LYS A 151 -3.80 17.07 -16.88
N PHE A 152 -3.10 16.39 -17.79
CA PHE A 152 -3.49 16.28 -19.20
C PHE A 152 -4.91 15.73 -19.34
N LEU A 153 -5.23 14.64 -18.64
CA LEU A 153 -6.53 13.99 -18.72
C LEU A 153 -7.65 14.82 -18.07
N LEU A 154 -7.38 15.54 -16.98
CA LEU A 154 -8.36 16.45 -16.38
C LEU A 154 -8.71 17.61 -17.32
N GLU A 155 -7.74 18.10 -18.08
CA GLU A 155 -7.96 19.16 -19.11
C GLU A 155 -8.68 18.58 -20.33
N GLU A 156 -8.26 17.42 -20.87
CA GLU A 156 -8.86 16.79 -22.05
C GLU A 156 -10.32 16.37 -21.83
N PHE A 157 -10.66 15.86 -20.66
CA PHE A 157 -12.02 15.39 -20.34
C PHE A 157 -12.86 16.43 -19.57
N ALA A 158 -12.41 17.69 -19.43
CA ALA A 158 -13.08 18.70 -18.64
C ALA A 158 -14.55 18.91 -19.06
N GLU A 159 -14.78 19.14 -20.35
CA GLU A 159 -16.13 19.34 -20.90
C GLU A 159 -17.03 18.11 -20.74
N TRP A 160 -16.45 16.91 -20.80
CA TRP A 160 -17.24 15.69 -20.64
C TRP A 160 -17.70 15.46 -19.22
N TYR A 161 -16.92 15.90 -18.22
CA TYR A 161 -17.28 15.88 -16.81
C TYR A 161 -17.88 17.21 -16.32
N GLU A 162 -18.50 17.98 -17.22
CA GLU A 162 -19.22 19.20 -16.89
C GLU A 162 -20.73 19.03 -17.10
N GLU A 163 -21.53 19.59 -16.21
CA GLU A 163 -22.97 19.70 -16.35
C GLU A 163 -23.42 21.09 -15.91
N ARG A 164 -24.14 21.81 -16.82
CA ARG A 164 -24.66 23.17 -16.56
C ARG A 164 -23.61 24.16 -16.04
N GLY A 165 -22.41 24.09 -16.60
CA GLY A 165 -21.32 24.99 -16.24
C GLY A 165 -20.62 24.64 -14.91
N SER A 166 -20.85 23.44 -14.36
CA SER A 166 -20.22 22.98 -13.13
C SER A 166 -19.54 21.61 -13.32
N PRO A 167 -18.31 21.44 -12.85
CA PRO A 167 -17.62 20.16 -12.89
C PRO A 167 -18.34 19.12 -12.04
N LEU A 168 -18.53 17.92 -12.59
CA LEU A 168 -19.02 16.75 -11.86
C LEU A 168 -17.90 16.14 -11.01
N ASP A 169 -18.28 15.47 -9.92
CA ASP A 169 -17.34 14.68 -9.13
C ASP A 169 -16.72 13.57 -9.99
N HIS A 170 -15.41 13.61 -10.16
CA HIS A 170 -14.66 12.56 -10.88
C HIS A 170 -13.23 12.46 -10.36
N ARG A 171 -12.57 11.35 -10.69
CA ARG A 171 -11.15 11.14 -10.43
C ARG A 171 -10.48 10.44 -11.60
N VAL A 172 -9.20 10.72 -11.74
CA VAL A 172 -8.29 9.98 -12.61
C VAL A 172 -7.60 8.89 -11.78
N LEU A 173 -7.63 7.68 -12.28
CA LEU A 173 -6.87 6.52 -11.78
C LEU A 173 -5.83 6.23 -12.86
N CYS A 174 -4.58 6.62 -12.70
CA CYS A 174 -3.58 6.49 -13.76
C CYS A 174 -2.28 5.84 -13.30
N VAL A 175 -1.45 5.47 -14.25
CA VAL A 175 -0.17 4.81 -14.03
C VAL A 175 0.97 5.66 -14.58
N GLY A 176 2.18 5.47 -14.04
CA GLY A 176 3.39 6.12 -14.52
C GLY A 176 4.27 5.21 -15.36
N PRO A 177 5.44 5.73 -15.83
CA PRO A 177 6.40 4.99 -16.65
C PRO A 177 6.81 3.65 -16.02
N ALA A 178 6.97 3.59 -14.70
CA ALA A 178 7.34 2.37 -13.98
C ALA A 178 6.39 1.21 -14.28
N SER A 179 5.10 1.47 -14.47
CA SER A 179 4.09 0.45 -14.77
C SER A 179 4.26 -0.20 -16.15
N LEU A 180 4.91 0.50 -17.09
CA LEU A 180 5.13 0.00 -18.45
C LEU A 180 6.29 -1.01 -18.52
N HIS A 181 7.28 -0.90 -17.61
CA HIS A 181 8.54 -1.61 -17.72
C HIS A 181 8.90 -2.47 -16.50
N THR A 182 8.18 -2.31 -15.38
CA THR A 182 8.52 -2.98 -14.11
C THR A 182 7.34 -3.76 -13.53
N ASN A 183 7.61 -4.59 -12.51
CA ASN A 183 6.58 -5.22 -11.68
C ASN A 183 6.17 -4.34 -10.48
N LEU A 184 6.75 -3.15 -10.35
CA LEU A 184 6.65 -2.27 -9.18
C LEU A 184 5.67 -1.11 -9.38
N GLY A 185 4.90 -1.11 -10.47
CA GLY A 185 4.01 -0.01 -10.83
C GLY A 185 2.74 0.05 -9.98
N GLY A 186 2.43 1.23 -9.46
CA GLY A 186 1.21 1.55 -8.73
C GLY A 186 0.15 2.24 -9.58
N VAL A 187 -1.08 2.28 -9.06
CA VAL A 187 -2.18 3.10 -9.58
C VAL A 187 -2.32 4.32 -8.68
N PHE A 188 -2.18 5.48 -9.28
CA PHE A 188 -2.27 6.80 -8.66
C PHE A 188 -3.67 7.38 -8.79
N SER A 189 -4.10 8.16 -7.80
CA SER A 189 -5.29 9.01 -7.90
C SER A 189 -5.24 10.16 -6.90
N SER A 190 -5.69 11.35 -7.29
CA SER A 190 -5.88 12.44 -6.34
C SER A 190 -7.34 12.89 -6.24
N SER A 191 -7.64 13.66 -5.20
CA SER A 191 -8.92 14.36 -5.07
C SER A 191 -8.99 15.47 -6.11
N VAL A 192 -10.12 15.58 -6.81
CA VAL A 192 -10.38 16.63 -7.79
C VAL A 192 -11.41 17.61 -7.23
N LYS A 193 -11.10 18.90 -7.27
CA LYS A 193 -12.02 19.98 -6.87
C LYS A 193 -12.06 21.05 -7.95
N GLY A 194 -13.26 21.37 -8.43
CA GLY A 194 -13.42 22.36 -9.50
C GLY A 194 -12.64 21.98 -10.77
N GLY A 195 -12.61 20.70 -11.12
CA GLY A 195 -11.90 20.19 -12.30
C GLY A 195 -10.37 20.13 -12.16
N LYS A 196 -9.80 20.40 -10.99
CA LYS A 196 -8.35 20.40 -10.76
C LYS A 196 -7.96 19.43 -9.66
N ALA A 197 -6.82 18.76 -9.83
CA ALA A 197 -6.23 17.92 -8.81
C ALA A 197 -5.87 18.73 -7.55
N GLU A 198 -6.14 18.17 -6.37
CA GLU A 198 -5.85 18.81 -5.09
C GLU A 198 -4.48 18.33 -4.58
N PRO A 199 -3.42 19.16 -4.62
CA PRO A 199 -2.09 18.76 -4.20
C PRO A 199 -2.07 18.25 -2.76
N GLY A 200 -1.43 17.10 -2.51
CA GLY A 200 -1.32 16.48 -1.19
C GLY A 200 -2.55 15.68 -0.75
N ALA A 201 -3.57 15.57 -1.59
CA ALA A 201 -4.74 14.71 -1.35
C ALA A 201 -4.70 13.40 -2.14
N GLU A 202 -3.58 13.15 -2.84
CA GLU A 202 -3.35 11.92 -3.60
C GLU A 202 -3.24 10.69 -2.69
N ASP A 203 -3.60 9.54 -3.24
CA ASP A 203 -3.41 8.22 -2.65
C ASP A 203 -3.04 7.19 -3.73
N TRP A 204 -2.59 6.03 -3.30
CA TRP A 204 -2.02 5.01 -4.16
C TRP A 204 -2.57 3.62 -3.84
N ALA A 205 -2.96 2.87 -4.86
CA ALA A 205 -2.94 1.42 -4.82
C ALA A 205 -1.61 0.97 -5.46
N ALA A 206 -0.58 0.78 -4.66
CA ALA A 206 0.76 0.56 -5.18
C ALA A 206 1.29 -0.86 -4.90
N ARG A 207 1.04 -1.38 -3.69
CA ARG A 207 1.57 -2.68 -3.27
C ARG A 207 1.10 -3.81 -4.18
N GLY A 208 2.05 -4.67 -4.59
CA GLY A 208 1.79 -5.84 -5.43
C GLY A 208 1.77 -5.58 -6.94
N GLY A 209 1.96 -4.33 -7.40
CA GLY A 209 2.09 -3.99 -8.82
C GLY A 209 0.78 -3.91 -9.62
N PRO A 210 -0.33 -3.36 -9.10
CA PRO A 210 -1.60 -3.24 -9.84
C PRO A 210 -1.48 -2.34 -11.07
N GLY A 211 -0.64 -1.29 -11.03
CA GLY A 211 -0.38 -0.43 -12.17
C GLY A 211 0.30 -1.19 -13.31
N SER A 212 1.23 -2.08 -12.98
CA SER A 212 1.88 -2.94 -13.97
C SER A 212 0.88 -3.91 -14.62
N VAL A 213 -0.08 -4.45 -13.86
CA VAL A 213 -1.17 -5.26 -14.41
C VAL A 213 -2.07 -4.42 -15.32
N MET A 214 -2.51 -3.26 -14.86
CA MET A 214 -3.37 -2.35 -15.62
C MET A 214 -2.74 -1.98 -16.97
N ALA A 215 -1.45 -1.61 -16.99
CA ALA A 215 -0.75 -1.21 -18.19
C ALA A 215 -0.36 -2.39 -19.08
N ARG A 216 0.21 -3.46 -18.53
CA ARG A 216 0.86 -4.53 -19.33
C ARG A 216 -0.06 -5.69 -19.66
N ALA A 217 -1.02 -6.03 -18.77
CA ALA A 217 -2.02 -7.06 -19.07
C ALA A 217 -3.14 -6.50 -19.96
N HIS A 218 -3.55 -5.24 -19.73
CA HIS A 218 -4.73 -4.67 -20.38
C HIS A 218 -4.44 -3.50 -21.35
N GLY A 219 -3.23 -2.94 -21.36
CA GLY A 219 -2.91 -1.75 -22.17
C GLY A 219 -3.58 -0.48 -21.67
N VAL A 220 -4.15 -0.48 -20.45
CA VAL A 220 -4.85 0.68 -19.88
C VAL A 220 -3.89 1.53 -19.05
N VAL A 221 -3.75 2.81 -19.43
CA VAL A 221 -2.87 3.75 -18.72
C VAL A 221 -3.64 4.68 -17.79
N ALA A 222 -4.95 4.84 -18.02
CA ALA A 222 -5.81 5.58 -17.11
C ALA A 222 -7.27 5.12 -17.17
N LEU A 223 -7.95 5.19 -16.02
CA LEU A 223 -9.41 5.12 -15.89
C LEU A 223 -9.89 6.42 -15.24
N LEU A 224 -10.79 7.13 -15.90
CA LEU A 224 -11.51 8.23 -15.29
C LEU A 224 -12.86 7.72 -14.81
N VAL A 225 -13.20 7.98 -13.54
CA VAL A 225 -14.42 7.50 -12.92
C VAL A 225 -15.14 8.64 -12.21
N GLY A 226 -16.44 8.76 -12.46
CA GLY A 226 -17.23 9.82 -11.82
C GLY A 226 -18.58 10.05 -12.46
N GLY A 227 -19.14 11.23 -12.26
CA GLY A 227 -20.42 11.61 -12.85
C GLY A 227 -21.48 11.94 -11.81
N ARG A 228 -22.74 11.63 -12.11
CA ARG A 228 -23.88 11.88 -11.25
C ARG A 228 -24.95 10.79 -11.44
N ASN A 229 -24.78 9.72 -10.69
CA ASN A 229 -25.82 8.68 -10.62
C ASN A 229 -26.26 8.55 -9.15
N GLU A 230 -27.51 8.86 -8.86
CA GLU A 230 -28.09 8.91 -7.51
C GLU A 230 -28.84 7.61 -7.13
N TRP A 231 -28.69 6.53 -7.92
CA TRP A 231 -29.48 5.31 -7.74
C TRP A 231 -29.22 4.60 -6.39
N ARG A 232 -28.09 4.84 -5.76
CA ARG A 232 -27.70 4.15 -4.54
C ARG A 232 -28.30 4.82 -3.32
N ARG A 233 -29.33 4.19 -2.77
CA ARG A 233 -29.90 4.55 -1.48
C ARG A 233 -29.79 3.34 -0.55
N PHE A 234 -29.51 3.61 0.73
CA PHE A 234 -29.51 2.57 1.75
C PHE A 234 -30.96 2.14 2.01
N PRO A 235 -31.30 0.82 1.87
CA PRO A 235 -32.70 0.37 2.01
C PRO A 235 -33.20 0.40 3.45
N GLY A 236 -32.32 0.39 4.45
CA GLY A 236 -32.60 0.56 5.86
C GLY A 236 -32.33 1.98 6.33
N VAL A 237 -31.52 2.12 7.40
CA VAL A 237 -31.05 3.44 7.87
C VAL A 237 -30.24 4.12 6.77
N ASP A 238 -30.64 5.34 6.38
CA ASP A 238 -29.96 6.08 5.32
C ASP A 238 -28.64 6.69 5.86
N LEU A 239 -27.54 5.95 5.67
CA LEU A 239 -26.21 6.39 6.04
C LEU A 239 -25.67 7.55 5.19
N ALA A 240 -26.33 7.94 4.10
CA ALA A 240 -26.01 9.16 3.37
C ALA A 240 -26.60 10.40 4.05
N ASN A 241 -27.61 10.22 4.92
CA ASN A 241 -28.18 11.27 5.75
C ASN A 241 -27.36 11.44 7.06
N PRO A 242 -26.67 12.58 7.27
CA PRO A 242 -25.84 12.78 8.46
C PRO A 242 -26.59 12.67 9.80
N ARG A 243 -27.87 12.99 9.83
CA ARG A 243 -28.69 12.89 11.07
C ARG A 243 -28.95 11.44 11.41
N GLU A 244 -29.43 10.66 10.46
CA GLU A 244 -29.71 9.23 10.67
C GLU A 244 -28.45 8.45 11.01
N ALA A 245 -27.34 8.73 10.31
CA ALA A 245 -26.04 8.15 10.64
C ALA A 245 -25.58 8.50 12.05
N ASP A 246 -25.70 9.77 12.48
CA ASP A 246 -25.30 10.20 13.84
C ASP A 246 -26.20 9.56 14.92
N GLU A 247 -27.51 9.48 14.69
CA GLU A 247 -28.47 8.81 15.58
C GLU A 247 -28.16 7.31 15.72
N LEU A 248 -27.84 6.63 14.60
CA LEU A 248 -27.44 5.23 14.63
C LEU A 248 -26.17 5.04 15.48
N PHE A 249 -25.15 5.86 15.28
CA PHE A 249 -23.92 5.78 16.08
C PHE A 249 -24.19 6.06 17.57
N ARG A 250 -25.03 7.04 17.90
CA ARG A 250 -25.45 7.28 19.29
C ARG A 250 -26.15 6.07 19.92
N ARG A 251 -27.03 5.42 19.16
CA ARG A 251 -27.72 4.21 19.61
C ARG A 251 -26.76 3.03 19.80
N LEU A 252 -25.77 2.84 18.91
CA LEU A 252 -24.85 1.72 18.97
C LEU A 252 -23.74 1.88 20.01
N VAL A 253 -23.22 3.10 20.20
CA VAL A 253 -22.01 3.35 21.01
C VAL A 253 -22.11 4.55 21.95
N GLY A 254 -23.26 5.18 22.08
CA GLY A 254 -23.47 6.34 22.98
C GLY A 254 -22.79 7.64 22.53
N LYS A 255 -22.21 7.68 21.34
CA LYS A 255 -21.47 8.83 20.81
C LYS A 255 -21.85 9.09 19.35
N GLY A 256 -21.88 10.37 18.95
CA GLY A 256 -22.12 10.73 17.56
C GLY A 256 -21.00 10.25 16.62
N MET A 257 -21.37 10.01 15.36
CA MET A 257 -20.52 9.46 14.31
C MET A 257 -19.18 10.21 14.16
N MET A 258 -19.25 11.53 14.02
CA MET A 258 -18.04 12.37 13.85
C MET A 258 -17.12 12.34 15.07
N LYS A 259 -17.67 12.20 16.28
CA LYS A 259 -16.87 12.06 17.50
C LYS A 259 -16.12 10.71 17.50
N VAL A 260 -16.79 9.62 17.15
CA VAL A 260 -16.19 8.29 17.04
C VAL A 260 -15.05 8.28 16.00
N ALA A 261 -15.31 8.84 14.82
CA ALA A 261 -14.31 8.96 13.76
C ALA A 261 -13.11 9.86 14.15
N SER A 262 -13.37 10.95 14.87
CA SER A 262 -12.34 11.86 15.36
C SER A 262 -11.44 11.20 16.40
N GLU A 263 -12.02 10.47 17.35
CA GLU A 263 -11.28 9.73 18.37
C GLU A 263 -10.38 8.65 17.72
N ALA A 264 -10.87 7.92 16.72
CA ALA A 264 -10.10 6.92 16.00
C ALA A 264 -8.88 7.50 15.27
N THR A 265 -8.97 8.75 14.79
CA THR A 265 -7.92 9.39 14.01
C THR A 265 -7.11 10.44 14.78
N ILE A 266 -7.33 10.57 16.10
CA ILE A 266 -6.75 11.63 16.91
C ILE A 266 -5.20 11.62 16.89
N LYS A 267 -4.60 10.44 16.90
CA LYS A 267 -3.13 10.27 16.87
C LYS A 267 -2.47 10.80 15.59
N TYR A 268 -3.22 10.98 14.50
CA TYR A 268 -2.70 11.54 13.25
C TYR A 268 -2.77 13.06 13.19
N ARG A 269 -3.29 13.71 14.22
CA ARG A 269 -3.25 15.15 14.42
C ARG A 269 -2.00 15.53 15.19
N TYR A 270 -1.84 16.80 15.50
CA TYR A 270 -0.76 17.19 16.41
C TYR A 270 -1.03 16.61 17.80
N ASP A 271 -0.04 15.90 18.31
CA ASP A 271 -0.04 15.35 19.67
C ASP A 271 1.00 16.09 20.50
N GLU A 272 0.56 16.79 21.54
CA GLU A 272 1.46 17.58 22.40
C GLU A 272 2.44 16.70 23.19
N ALA A 273 2.06 15.48 23.55
CA ALA A 273 2.94 14.55 24.24
C ALA A 273 4.08 14.04 23.34
N VAL A 274 3.81 13.93 22.03
CA VAL A 274 4.79 13.54 21.02
C VAL A 274 5.55 14.75 20.48
N GLY A 275 4.96 15.94 20.52
CA GLY A 275 5.49 17.16 19.91
C GLY A 275 5.44 17.18 18.39
N SER A 276 4.70 16.24 17.78
CA SER A 276 4.63 16.01 16.35
C SER A 276 3.23 15.51 15.93
N GLY A 277 3.04 15.09 14.69
CA GLY A 277 1.77 14.56 14.21
C GLY A 277 1.84 13.89 12.84
N GLY A 278 0.71 13.34 12.40
CA GLY A 278 0.62 12.54 11.19
C GLY A 278 1.22 11.16 11.37
N THR A 279 1.22 10.37 10.31
CA THR A 279 1.89 9.08 10.29
C THR A 279 3.40 9.25 10.49
N PHE A 280 3.97 10.32 9.96
CA PHE A 280 5.38 10.64 10.04
C PHE A 280 5.86 10.80 11.50
N GLY A 281 5.34 11.78 12.23
CA GLY A 281 5.81 12.10 13.58
C GLY A 281 5.50 11.02 14.61
N VAL A 282 4.30 10.44 14.55
CA VAL A 282 3.88 9.40 15.51
C VAL A 282 4.73 8.13 15.37
N ASN A 283 5.03 7.69 14.14
CA ASN A 283 5.78 6.45 13.95
C ASN A 283 7.24 6.59 14.37
N TYR A 284 7.92 7.68 14.03
CA TYR A 284 9.28 7.89 14.51
C TYR A 284 9.36 7.98 16.05
N PHE A 285 8.36 8.60 16.68
CA PHE A 285 8.31 8.67 18.13
C PHE A 285 8.14 7.29 18.78
N VAL A 286 7.33 6.40 18.17
CA VAL A 286 7.09 5.04 18.70
C VAL A 286 8.27 4.12 18.43
N LEU A 287 8.87 4.19 17.24
CA LEU A 287 9.94 3.28 16.84
C LEU A 287 11.28 3.60 17.50
N ARG A 288 11.67 4.87 17.62
CA ARG A 288 12.93 5.31 18.24
C ARG A 288 14.13 4.51 17.74
N GLU A 289 14.84 3.80 18.63
CA GLU A 289 16.02 2.97 18.31
C GLU A 289 15.71 1.79 17.38
N MET A 290 14.43 1.51 17.14
CA MET A 290 13.95 0.51 16.19
C MET A 290 13.70 1.09 14.79
N ALA A 291 13.92 2.39 14.57
CA ALA A 291 13.75 3.00 13.25
C ALA A 291 14.70 2.36 12.23
N ILE A 292 14.20 2.14 11.03
CA ILE A 292 14.92 1.47 9.95
C ILE A 292 15.89 2.48 9.33
N MET A 293 17.14 2.09 9.13
CA MET A 293 18.16 2.93 8.51
C MET A 293 19.10 2.06 7.69
N PHE A 294 19.58 2.59 6.56
CA PHE A 294 20.64 1.98 5.73
C PHE A 294 20.36 0.51 5.40
N ASN A 295 19.26 0.23 4.75
CA ASN A 295 18.85 -1.13 4.37
C ASN A 295 18.81 -2.12 5.56
N TRP A 296 18.23 -1.72 6.69
CA TRP A 296 18.24 -2.49 7.95
C TRP A 296 19.63 -2.86 8.48
N SER A 297 20.74 -2.29 7.96
CA SER A 297 22.08 -2.67 8.40
C SER A 297 22.34 -2.41 9.89
N THR A 298 21.54 -1.52 10.49
CA THR A 298 21.61 -1.21 11.92
C THR A 298 21.07 -2.32 12.82
N VAL A 299 20.37 -3.35 12.28
CA VAL A 299 19.78 -4.44 13.07
C VAL A 299 20.82 -5.19 13.93
N ASN A 300 22.06 -5.28 13.46
CA ASN A 300 23.16 -5.95 14.13
C ASN A 300 23.91 -5.07 15.12
N LEU A 301 23.60 -3.77 15.18
CA LEU A 301 24.20 -2.87 16.15
C LEU A 301 23.59 -3.02 17.54
N PRO A 302 24.36 -2.82 18.61
CA PRO A 302 23.82 -2.74 19.98
C PRO A 302 22.74 -1.66 20.08
N ARG A 303 21.78 -1.87 20.98
CA ARG A 303 20.62 -0.98 21.19
C ARG A 303 21.07 0.47 21.45
N GLU A 304 22.10 0.67 22.23
CA GLU A 304 22.64 1.98 22.57
C GLU A 304 23.14 2.72 21.31
N LYS A 305 23.80 2.00 20.39
CA LYS A 305 24.27 2.57 19.13
C LYS A 305 23.11 2.91 18.20
N ARG A 306 22.06 2.08 18.15
CA ARG A 306 20.85 2.39 17.38
C ARG A 306 20.15 3.63 17.94
N LEU A 307 20.09 3.78 19.25
CA LEU A 307 19.54 4.97 19.91
C LEU A 307 20.38 6.23 19.61
N GLU A 308 21.70 6.14 19.66
CA GLU A 308 22.61 7.23 19.28
C GLU A 308 22.36 7.69 17.83
N LEU A 309 22.24 6.75 16.89
CA LEU A 309 21.93 7.04 15.48
C LEU A 309 20.55 7.69 15.32
N TYR A 310 19.55 7.17 16.01
CA TYR A 310 18.20 7.74 16.01
C TYR A 310 18.20 9.19 16.53
N GLU A 311 18.82 9.45 17.69
CA GLU A 311 18.87 10.79 18.27
C GLU A 311 19.63 11.77 17.38
N ARG A 312 20.75 11.34 16.76
CA ARG A 312 21.58 12.17 15.88
C ARG A 312 20.94 12.43 14.53
N LEU A 313 20.49 11.39 13.83
CA LEU A 313 20.07 11.46 12.42
C LEU A 313 18.57 11.72 12.26
N ILE A 314 17.75 11.02 13.04
CA ILE A 314 16.28 11.11 12.90
C ILE A 314 15.75 12.23 13.78
N ARG A 315 15.82 12.10 15.10
CA ARG A 315 15.21 13.06 16.03
C ARG A 315 15.83 14.45 15.92
N GLY A 316 17.16 14.54 15.97
CA GLY A 316 17.89 15.80 15.97
C GLY A 316 17.87 16.52 14.62
N ARG A 317 17.63 15.83 13.51
CA ARG A 317 17.66 16.40 12.17
C ARG A 317 16.37 16.17 11.38
N TYR A 318 16.10 14.93 10.95
CA TYR A 318 15.05 14.60 9.99
C TYR A 318 13.65 14.94 10.52
N LEU A 319 13.32 14.46 11.72
CA LEU A 319 12.04 14.76 12.38
C LEU A 319 11.99 16.23 12.84
N SER A 320 13.09 16.76 13.37
CA SER A 320 13.16 18.17 13.77
C SER A 320 12.91 19.14 12.62
N GLN A 321 13.40 18.86 11.41
CA GLN A 321 13.09 19.65 10.22
C GLN A 321 11.60 19.57 9.87
N PHE A 322 11.02 18.35 9.88
CA PHE A 322 9.59 18.14 9.65
C PHE A 322 8.73 18.91 10.65
N ASP A 323 9.05 18.84 11.94
CA ASP A 323 8.26 19.50 13.00
C ASP A 323 8.30 21.02 12.89
N ARG A 324 9.45 21.59 12.56
CA ARG A 324 9.57 23.04 12.35
C ARG A 324 8.71 23.53 11.19
N GLU A 325 8.59 22.75 10.13
CA GLU A 325 7.94 23.16 8.88
C GLU A 325 6.46 22.82 8.83
N ILE A 326 6.08 21.68 9.41
CA ILE A 326 4.75 21.10 9.23
C ILE A 326 3.93 21.13 10.52
N THR A 327 4.54 20.80 11.66
CA THR A 327 3.80 20.55 12.91
C THR A 327 4.03 21.62 13.99
N SER A 328 4.92 22.60 13.74
CA SER A 328 5.18 23.65 14.73
C SER A 328 3.90 24.42 15.09
N LYS A 329 3.75 24.85 16.37
CA LYS A 329 2.59 25.57 16.89
C LYS A 329 2.21 26.80 16.07
N LYS A 330 3.15 27.48 15.39
CA LYS A 330 2.88 28.61 14.51
C LYS A 330 1.99 28.27 13.29
N HIS A 331 1.93 27.00 12.90
CA HIS A 331 1.07 26.50 11.81
C HIS A 331 -0.28 26.00 12.31
N LEU A 332 -0.44 25.91 13.62
CA LEU A 332 -1.66 25.46 14.27
C LEU A 332 -2.62 26.65 14.42
N ARG A 333 -3.83 26.54 13.86
CA ARG A 333 -4.89 27.52 14.05
C ARG A 333 -6.08 26.86 14.71
N PRO A 334 -6.75 27.55 15.66
CA PRO A 334 -8.02 27.07 16.22
C PRO A 334 -8.98 26.73 15.07
N SER A 335 -9.56 25.56 15.07
CA SER A 335 -10.62 25.21 14.15
C SER A 335 -11.94 25.71 14.69
N LEU A 336 -12.49 26.72 14.04
CA LEU A 336 -13.84 27.23 14.35
C LEU A 336 -14.94 26.25 13.87
N GLU A 337 -14.60 25.27 13.03
CA GLU A 337 -15.59 24.41 12.38
C GLU A 337 -16.05 23.21 13.22
N LEU A 338 -15.34 22.84 14.29
CA LEU A 338 -15.67 21.67 15.11
C LEU A 338 -15.38 21.84 16.61
N PRO A 339 -15.80 22.94 17.25
CA PRO A 339 -15.51 23.19 18.70
C PRO A 339 -16.17 22.17 19.62
N SER A 340 -17.22 21.47 19.17
CA SER A 340 -17.99 20.50 19.98
C SER A 340 -17.41 19.09 19.99
N LEU A 341 -16.41 18.76 19.17
CA LEU A 341 -15.94 17.39 18.96
C LEU A 341 -14.86 16.95 19.94
N THR A 342 -14.19 17.88 20.62
CA THR A 342 -13.15 17.55 21.58
C THR A 342 -13.09 18.60 22.68
N SER A 343 -12.68 18.22 23.88
CA SER A 343 -12.39 19.12 24.99
C SER A 343 -11.16 20.03 24.78
N ARG A 344 -10.47 19.89 23.67
CA ARG A 344 -9.32 20.70 23.28
C ARG A 344 -9.62 21.50 22.01
N PRO A 345 -9.22 22.77 21.93
CA PRO A 345 -9.41 23.56 20.72
C PRO A 345 -8.69 22.91 19.53
N TRP A 346 -9.42 22.67 18.47
CA TRP A 346 -8.93 21.98 17.28
C TRP A 346 -8.13 22.88 16.40
N VAL A 347 -7.07 22.35 15.96
CA VAL A 347 -6.08 23.04 15.20
C VAL A 347 -6.10 22.52 13.77
N ARG A 348 -6.61 23.32 12.85
CA ARG A 348 -6.51 23.07 11.41
C ARG A 348 -5.26 23.76 10.90
N VAL A 349 -4.35 22.97 10.36
CA VAL A 349 -3.18 23.49 9.66
C VAL A 349 -3.49 23.49 8.17
N LYS A 350 -3.21 24.60 7.47
CA LYS A 350 -3.39 24.74 6.03
C LYS A 350 -2.78 23.59 5.21
N VAL A 351 -1.75 22.96 5.76
CA VAL A 351 -0.94 21.90 5.16
C VAL A 351 -1.39 20.49 5.56
N TRP A 352 -2.51 20.35 6.28
CA TRP A 352 -3.02 19.04 6.74
C TRP A 352 -4.25 18.67 5.96
N LYS A 353 -4.20 17.51 5.30
CA LYS A 353 -5.24 17.02 4.39
C LYS A 353 -5.59 15.56 4.69
N ASN A 354 -6.59 15.08 3.98
CA ASN A 354 -6.94 13.66 3.87
C ASN A 354 -6.97 13.24 2.39
N CYS A 355 -7.48 12.04 2.09
CA CYS A 355 -7.59 11.52 0.74
C CYS A 355 -8.80 12.06 -0.07
N GLY A 356 -9.46 13.13 0.40
CA GLY A 356 -10.58 13.77 -0.27
C GLY A 356 -11.95 13.17 0.01
N GLU A 357 -12.06 12.22 0.97
CA GLU A 357 -13.36 11.74 1.45
C GLU A 357 -13.88 12.63 2.61
N PRO A 358 -15.21 12.57 2.94
CA PRO A 358 -15.78 13.28 4.09
C PRO A 358 -15.32 12.66 5.41
N CYS A 359 -14.09 12.96 5.82
CA CYS A 359 -13.43 12.38 6.98
C CYS A 359 -12.79 13.49 7.84
N PRO A 360 -12.95 13.45 9.19
CA PRO A 360 -12.27 14.40 10.09
C PRO A 360 -10.79 14.12 10.25
N GLY A 361 -10.29 13.00 9.72
CA GLY A 361 -8.88 12.65 9.71
C GLY A 361 -8.07 13.64 8.90
N VAL A 362 -6.95 14.09 9.46
CA VAL A 362 -5.95 14.96 8.81
C VAL A 362 -4.62 14.22 8.74
N CYS A 363 -4.69 12.99 8.24
CA CYS A 363 -3.59 12.04 8.24
C CYS A 363 -2.43 12.45 7.32
N LYS A 364 -2.70 13.22 6.27
CA LYS A 364 -1.71 13.66 5.30
C LYS A 364 -1.14 15.02 5.67
N LYS A 365 0.19 15.12 5.69
CA LYS A 365 0.93 16.37 5.93
C LYS A 365 1.51 16.84 4.62
N VAL A 366 1.42 18.13 4.34
CA VAL A 366 1.79 18.68 3.03
C VAL A 366 2.66 19.91 3.19
N ARG A 367 3.75 19.99 2.45
CA ARG A 367 4.54 21.20 2.23
C ARG A 367 4.57 21.53 0.74
N GLY A 368 3.88 22.59 0.35
CA GLY A 368 3.70 22.89 -1.08
C GLY A 368 2.98 21.74 -1.78
N ARG A 369 3.66 21.08 -2.72
CA ARG A 369 3.18 19.90 -3.45
C ARG A 369 3.55 18.57 -2.78
N TYR A 370 4.50 18.56 -1.83
CA TYR A 370 5.06 17.35 -1.25
C TYR A 370 4.17 16.81 -0.13
N LYS A 371 3.57 15.65 -0.37
CA LYS A 371 2.85 14.88 0.62
C LYS A 371 3.84 14.10 1.49
N LYS A 372 3.73 14.22 2.80
CA LYS A 372 4.65 13.60 3.76
C LYS A 372 3.94 12.49 4.53
N ASP A 373 4.09 11.28 4.07
CA ASP A 373 3.67 10.05 4.74
C ASP A 373 4.89 9.29 5.26
N TYR A 374 4.74 8.58 6.38
CA TYR A 374 5.85 7.89 7.03
C TYR A 374 6.53 6.85 6.11
N GLU A 375 5.76 5.91 5.58
CA GLU A 375 6.34 4.75 4.88
C GLU A 375 7.13 5.13 3.61
N PRO A 376 6.65 5.96 2.68
CA PRO A 376 7.45 6.41 1.54
C PRO A 376 8.69 7.20 1.95
N TYR A 377 8.57 8.04 2.99
CA TYR A 377 9.67 8.87 3.47
C TYR A 377 10.69 8.09 4.30
N GLU A 378 10.31 6.98 4.93
CA GLU A 378 11.24 6.07 5.59
C GLU A 378 11.99 5.23 4.56
N ALA A 379 11.28 4.65 3.60
CA ALA A 379 11.87 3.80 2.57
C ALA A 379 12.85 4.57 1.67
N ASN A 380 12.47 5.78 1.21
CA ASN A 380 13.30 6.63 0.34
C ASN A 380 14.05 7.73 1.11
N GLY A 381 14.08 7.65 2.41
CA GLY A 381 14.76 8.54 3.34
C GLY A 381 15.82 7.80 4.15
N PRO A 382 15.61 7.62 5.47
CA PRO A 382 16.57 6.97 6.36
C PRO A 382 17.06 5.61 5.89
N ASN A 383 16.19 4.77 5.30
CA ASN A 383 16.59 3.48 4.74
C ASN A 383 17.58 3.61 3.58
N CYS A 384 17.54 4.71 2.83
CA CYS A 384 18.50 5.05 1.75
C CYS A 384 19.63 6.00 2.21
N GLY A 385 19.81 6.22 3.52
CA GLY A 385 20.82 7.16 4.03
C GLY A 385 20.51 8.62 3.68
N ILE A 386 19.22 9.03 3.73
CA ILE A 386 18.79 10.40 3.45
C ILE A 386 18.07 10.95 4.68
N PHE A 387 18.74 11.85 5.40
CA PHE A 387 18.26 12.45 6.66
C PHE A 387 18.03 13.96 6.55
N ASP A 388 17.79 14.45 5.36
CA ASP A 388 17.42 15.84 5.09
C ASP A 388 16.05 15.90 4.41
N GLN A 389 15.12 16.72 4.94
CA GLN A 389 13.75 16.78 4.45
C GLN A 389 13.64 17.28 3.01
N ARG A 390 14.55 18.17 2.56
CA ARG A 390 14.54 18.67 1.17
C ARG A 390 15.01 17.61 0.20
N ALA A 391 16.06 16.89 0.60
CA ALA A 391 16.58 15.77 -0.16
C ALA A 391 15.52 14.64 -0.28
N ALA A 392 14.89 14.28 0.84
CA ALA A 392 13.82 13.26 0.86
C ALA A 392 12.60 13.67 0.04
N GLU A 393 12.18 14.94 0.06
CA GLU A 393 11.08 15.45 -0.78
C GLU A 393 11.38 15.23 -2.27
N ARG A 394 12.59 15.55 -2.74
CA ARG A 394 12.98 15.33 -4.13
C ARG A 394 13.01 13.85 -4.49
N ALA A 395 13.57 13.01 -3.62
CA ALA A 395 13.63 11.57 -3.81
C ALA A 395 12.22 10.95 -3.91
N VAL A 396 11.37 11.17 -2.91
CA VAL A 396 10.00 10.63 -2.87
C VAL A 396 9.15 11.16 -4.03
N TYR A 397 9.23 12.47 -4.33
CA TYR A 397 8.50 13.04 -5.45
C TYR A 397 8.90 12.43 -6.79
N THR A 398 10.20 12.17 -7.01
CA THR A 398 10.65 11.50 -8.23
C THR A 398 10.08 10.09 -8.34
N VAL A 399 10.13 9.31 -7.24
CA VAL A 399 9.61 7.95 -7.21
C VAL A 399 8.09 7.93 -7.43
N ASP A 400 7.35 8.81 -6.77
CA ASP A 400 5.91 8.97 -6.95
C ASP A 400 5.56 9.42 -8.38
N SER A 401 6.25 10.43 -8.93
CA SER A 401 5.99 10.91 -10.31
C SER A 401 6.19 9.82 -11.36
N LEU A 402 7.16 8.92 -11.14
CA LEU A 402 7.40 7.77 -12.02
C LEU A 402 6.36 6.65 -11.86
N GLY A 403 5.50 6.71 -10.85
CA GLY A 403 4.42 5.75 -10.65
C GLY A 403 4.81 4.45 -9.96
N PHE A 404 5.87 4.46 -9.16
CA PHE A 404 6.29 3.30 -8.39
C PHE A 404 5.42 3.05 -7.15
N ASP A 405 5.41 1.81 -6.67
CA ASP A 405 5.28 1.52 -5.24
C ASP A 405 6.50 2.13 -4.53
N ALA A 406 6.32 3.28 -3.90
CA ALA A 406 7.41 4.02 -3.28
C ALA A 406 8.07 3.26 -2.12
N ILE A 407 7.35 2.36 -1.45
CA ILE A 407 7.91 1.50 -0.40
C ILE A 407 8.79 0.43 -1.03
N GLU A 408 8.29 -0.26 -2.04
CA GLU A 408 9.03 -1.31 -2.75
C GLU A 408 10.29 -0.77 -3.41
N PHE A 409 10.16 0.36 -4.12
CA PHE A 409 11.30 0.98 -4.78
C PHE A 409 12.34 1.49 -3.79
N GLY A 410 11.93 2.16 -2.70
CA GLY A 410 12.85 2.67 -1.68
C GLY A 410 13.66 1.55 -1.02
N ASN A 411 13.02 0.43 -0.69
CA ASN A 411 13.71 -0.74 -0.17
C ASN A 411 14.66 -1.37 -1.19
N THR A 412 14.25 -1.43 -2.45
CA THR A 412 15.09 -1.92 -3.54
C THR A 412 16.31 -1.00 -3.75
N CYS A 413 16.12 0.31 -3.70
CA CYS A 413 17.19 1.28 -3.80
C CYS A 413 18.18 1.18 -2.62
N ALA A 414 17.68 1.03 -1.39
CA ALA A 414 18.51 0.84 -0.20
C ALA A 414 19.37 -0.42 -0.31
N TRP A 415 18.81 -1.51 -0.80
CA TRP A 415 19.54 -2.73 -1.11
C TRP A 415 20.63 -2.52 -2.17
N ILE A 416 20.32 -1.83 -3.27
CA ILE A 416 21.31 -1.49 -4.31
C ILE A 416 22.44 -0.62 -3.73
N PHE A 417 22.12 0.37 -2.88
CA PHE A 417 23.13 1.22 -2.25
C PHE A 417 24.06 0.42 -1.33
N GLU A 418 23.54 -0.55 -0.60
CA GLU A 418 24.37 -1.44 0.20
C GLU A 418 25.20 -2.38 -0.67
N CYS A 419 24.66 -2.90 -1.79
CA CYS A 419 25.44 -3.70 -2.75
C CYS A 419 26.61 -2.92 -3.38
N LEU A 420 26.39 -1.64 -3.68
CA LEU A 420 27.46 -0.73 -4.13
C LEU A 420 28.50 -0.54 -3.03
N HIS A 421 28.07 -0.21 -1.81
CA HIS A 421 28.96 -0.03 -0.66
C HIS A 421 29.79 -1.29 -0.35
N ALA A 422 29.18 -2.47 -0.47
CA ALA A 422 29.83 -3.76 -0.27
C ALA A 422 30.77 -4.20 -1.43
N GLY A 423 30.82 -3.45 -2.53
CA GLY A 423 31.65 -3.79 -3.71
C GLY A 423 31.10 -4.94 -4.55
N LEU A 424 29.81 -5.25 -4.40
CA LEU A 424 29.08 -6.22 -5.22
C LEU A 424 28.67 -5.65 -6.58
N LEU A 425 28.39 -4.34 -6.63
CA LEU A 425 28.06 -3.59 -7.84
C LEU A 425 28.99 -2.39 -8.02
N GLU A 426 29.06 -1.88 -9.24
CA GLU A 426 29.72 -0.62 -9.59
C GLU A 426 28.69 0.40 -10.08
N PRO A 427 28.80 1.70 -9.73
CA PRO A 427 27.83 2.72 -10.10
C PRO A 427 27.51 2.77 -11.59
N ARG A 428 28.54 2.66 -12.45
CA ARG A 428 28.40 2.71 -13.91
C ARG A 428 27.48 1.63 -14.48
N GLU A 429 27.36 0.47 -13.82
CA GLU A 429 26.50 -0.63 -14.26
C GLU A 429 25.01 -0.28 -14.17
N LEU A 430 24.69 0.69 -13.31
CA LEU A 430 23.34 1.22 -13.10
C LEU A 430 23.15 2.64 -13.67
N GLY A 431 24.18 3.15 -14.41
CA GLY A 431 24.15 4.51 -14.95
C GLY A 431 24.22 5.59 -13.86
N LEU A 432 24.88 5.31 -12.74
CA LEU A 432 25.08 6.25 -11.63
C LEU A 432 26.45 6.92 -11.70
N GLU A 433 26.52 8.19 -11.34
CA GLU A 433 27.76 9.02 -11.40
C GLU A 433 28.54 9.04 -10.09
N GLY A 434 28.38 8.04 -9.21
CA GLY A 434 29.15 7.95 -8.00
C GLY A 434 28.60 6.99 -6.97
N MET A 435 29.33 6.86 -5.86
CA MET A 435 28.99 5.97 -4.76
C MET A 435 28.04 6.65 -3.77
N PRO A 436 27.04 5.94 -3.23
CA PRO A 436 26.27 6.44 -2.09
C PRO A 436 27.16 6.47 -0.83
N SER A 437 26.89 7.40 0.08
CA SER A 437 27.40 7.35 1.45
C SER A 437 26.49 6.43 2.25
N PHE A 438 26.99 5.25 2.69
CA PHE A 438 26.11 4.19 3.19
C PHE A 438 26.64 3.41 4.40
N ASP A 439 27.61 3.96 5.12
CA ASP A 439 28.06 3.41 6.40
C ASP A 439 27.38 4.15 7.57
N PRO A 440 26.53 3.45 8.38
CA PRO A 440 25.81 4.09 9.49
C PRO A 440 26.69 4.78 10.52
N LEU A 441 27.90 4.24 10.76
CA LEU A 441 28.78 4.71 11.84
C LEU A 441 29.57 5.96 11.45
N SER A 442 29.93 6.08 10.17
CA SER A 442 30.70 7.21 9.65
C SER A 442 29.89 8.21 8.82
N PHE A 443 28.57 7.99 8.71
CA PHE A 443 27.70 8.80 7.86
C PHE A 443 27.65 10.28 8.26
N ASP A 444 27.94 11.15 7.29
CA ASP A 444 27.74 12.59 7.41
C ASP A 444 26.37 12.98 6.86
N PRO A 445 25.49 13.61 7.66
CA PRO A 445 24.17 14.05 7.20
C PRO A 445 24.19 14.99 5.98
N SER A 446 25.30 15.67 5.68
CA SER A 446 25.46 16.51 4.48
C SER A 446 25.40 15.69 3.19
N ASP A 447 25.71 14.39 3.23
CA ASP A 447 25.65 13.47 2.09
C ASP A 447 24.21 13.08 1.68
N SER A 448 23.20 13.47 2.46
CA SER A 448 21.78 13.20 2.16
C SER A 448 21.38 13.70 0.76
N GLY A 449 21.91 14.84 0.32
CA GLY A 449 21.65 15.40 -1.00
C GLY A 449 22.15 14.49 -2.13
N ARG A 450 23.40 14.02 -2.00
CA ARG A 450 24.02 13.08 -2.95
C ARG A 450 23.26 11.77 -3.05
N ASN A 451 22.91 11.16 -1.92
CA ASN A 451 22.14 9.93 -1.91
C ASN A 451 20.77 10.11 -2.57
N ALA A 452 20.11 11.25 -2.36
CA ALA A 452 18.82 11.56 -3.00
C ALA A 452 18.94 11.73 -4.53
N GLU A 453 20.02 12.32 -5.02
CA GLU A 453 20.30 12.45 -6.45
C GLU A 453 20.54 11.08 -7.10
N LEU A 454 21.35 10.23 -6.46
CA LEU A 454 21.60 8.86 -6.92
C LEU A 454 20.31 8.01 -6.92
N LEU A 455 19.47 8.13 -5.88
CA LEU A 455 18.18 7.48 -5.82
C LEU A 455 17.27 7.94 -6.98
N ALA A 456 17.16 9.25 -7.19
CA ALA A 456 16.34 9.81 -8.27
C ALA A 456 16.83 9.36 -9.66
N ARG A 457 18.15 9.28 -9.86
CA ARG A 457 18.74 8.78 -11.10
C ARG A 457 18.46 7.30 -11.31
N LEU A 458 18.63 6.47 -10.27
CA LEU A 458 18.29 5.04 -10.31
C LEU A 458 16.80 4.82 -10.61
N ALA A 459 15.92 5.59 -9.95
CA ALA A 459 14.47 5.51 -10.19
C ALA A 459 14.13 5.75 -11.66
N LYS A 460 14.69 6.79 -12.29
CA LYS A 460 14.52 7.05 -13.73
C LYS A 460 15.03 5.89 -14.57
N GLY A 461 16.24 5.40 -14.31
CA GLY A 461 16.83 4.28 -15.04
C GLY A 461 15.95 3.01 -14.99
N VAL A 462 15.42 2.69 -13.82
CA VAL A 462 14.55 1.51 -13.63
C VAL A 462 13.18 1.74 -14.26
N ALA A 463 12.55 2.91 -14.10
CA ALA A 463 11.23 3.20 -14.63
C ALA A 463 11.17 3.14 -16.16
N TYR A 464 12.24 3.56 -16.83
CA TYR A 464 12.35 3.53 -18.29
C TYR A 464 13.12 2.32 -18.84
N GLY A 465 13.62 1.42 -17.96
CA GLY A 465 14.35 0.21 -18.39
C GLY A 465 15.61 0.53 -19.19
N GLU A 466 16.36 1.59 -18.83
CA GLU A 466 17.43 2.17 -19.63
C GLU A 466 18.55 1.18 -19.98
N ASN A 467 18.85 0.26 -19.06
CA ASN A 467 19.85 -0.78 -19.28
C ASN A 467 19.38 -2.14 -18.71
N GLU A 468 20.16 -3.20 -18.94
CA GLU A 468 19.78 -4.55 -18.54
C GLU A 468 19.64 -4.70 -17.02
N LEU A 469 20.52 -4.10 -16.21
CA LEU A 469 20.44 -4.17 -14.75
C LEU A 469 19.22 -3.39 -14.25
N CYS A 470 18.94 -2.24 -14.81
CA CYS A 470 17.73 -1.48 -14.46
C CYS A 470 16.44 -2.26 -14.77
N ARG A 471 16.39 -2.98 -15.89
CA ARG A 471 15.26 -3.88 -16.22
C ARG A 471 15.15 -5.03 -15.21
N LEU A 472 16.27 -5.66 -14.88
CA LEU A 472 16.30 -6.74 -13.89
C LEU A 472 15.84 -6.28 -12.50
N VAL A 473 16.30 -5.13 -12.03
CA VAL A 473 15.85 -4.50 -10.76
C VAL A 473 14.35 -4.24 -10.79
N GLY A 474 13.81 -3.82 -11.93
CA GLY A 474 12.37 -3.62 -12.14
C GLY A 474 11.52 -4.89 -12.04
N GLU A 475 12.11 -6.08 -12.12
CA GLU A 475 11.39 -7.35 -11.90
C GLU A 475 11.10 -7.65 -10.43
N GLY A 476 11.75 -6.96 -9.51
CA GLY A 476 11.62 -7.11 -8.06
C GLY A 476 12.90 -7.65 -7.40
N ILE A 477 13.08 -7.26 -6.15
CA ILE A 477 14.32 -7.43 -5.39
C ILE A 477 14.81 -8.89 -5.33
N ARG A 478 13.90 -9.87 -5.13
CA ARG A 478 14.26 -11.31 -5.01
C ARG A 478 14.79 -11.87 -6.32
N ARG A 479 14.10 -11.60 -7.44
CA ARG A 479 14.53 -12.06 -8.78
C ARG A 479 15.86 -11.42 -9.14
N ALA A 480 15.97 -10.11 -8.92
CA ALA A 480 17.21 -9.40 -9.18
C ALA A 480 18.37 -9.93 -8.33
N ALA A 481 18.18 -10.14 -7.03
CA ALA A 481 19.22 -10.62 -6.14
C ALA A 481 19.75 -12.01 -6.57
N LYS A 482 18.86 -12.95 -6.87
CA LYS A 482 19.24 -14.29 -7.33
C LYS A 482 20.02 -14.26 -8.66
N GLU A 483 19.53 -13.49 -9.61
CA GLU A 483 20.19 -13.38 -10.90
C GLU A 483 21.55 -12.68 -10.81
N LEU A 484 21.66 -11.63 -10.00
CA LEU A 484 22.94 -10.95 -9.79
C LEU A 484 23.96 -11.83 -9.06
N THR A 485 23.53 -12.64 -8.09
CA THR A 485 24.41 -13.64 -7.45
C THR A 485 24.96 -14.62 -8.46
N ARG A 486 24.11 -15.09 -9.40
CA ARG A 486 24.56 -15.98 -10.48
C ARG A 486 25.51 -15.28 -11.45
N ARG A 487 25.23 -14.04 -11.86
CA ARG A 487 26.05 -13.28 -12.85
C ARG A 487 27.39 -12.84 -12.29
N PHE A 488 27.43 -12.39 -11.04
CA PHE A 488 28.60 -11.80 -10.41
C PHE A 488 29.29 -12.75 -9.43
N GLY A 489 29.34 -14.04 -9.71
CA GLY A 489 29.90 -15.07 -8.84
C GLY A 489 31.32 -14.79 -8.34
N GLU A 490 32.19 -14.17 -9.15
CA GLU A 490 33.54 -13.79 -8.72
C GLU A 490 33.53 -12.65 -7.69
N ARG A 491 32.59 -11.69 -7.80
CA ARG A 491 32.45 -10.64 -6.78
C ARG A 491 31.87 -11.23 -5.49
N VAL A 492 30.94 -12.16 -5.59
CA VAL A 492 30.37 -12.91 -4.45
C VAL A 492 31.49 -13.65 -3.72
N LYS A 493 32.37 -14.37 -4.42
CA LYS A 493 33.54 -15.04 -3.82
C LYS A 493 34.49 -14.05 -3.14
N ARG A 494 34.79 -12.94 -3.80
CA ARG A 494 35.70 -11.91 -3.27
C ARG A 494 35.16 -11.24 -2.02
N THR A 495 33.87 -10.91 -1.98
CA THR A 495 33.24 -10.20 -0.86
C THR A 495 32.74 -11.14 0.25
N GLY A 496 32.62 -12.44 -0.04
CA GLY A 496 32.02 -13.42 0.86
C GLY A 496 30.51 -13.20 1.12
N ARG A 497 29.82 -12.41 0.28
CA ARG A 497 28.39 -12.07 0.43
C ARG A 497 27.65 -12.28 -0.87
N ARG A 498 26.47 -12.88 -0.79
CA ARG A 498 25.53 -12.97 -1.92
C ARG A 498 24.63 -11.72 -1.93
N PHE A 499 24.04 -11.41 -3.07
CA PHE A 499 23.09 -10.31 -3.18
C PHE A 499 21.84 -10.51 -2.31
N GLU A 500 21.38 -11.77 -2.18
CA GLU A 500 20.26 -12.15 -1.32
C GLU A 500 20.57 -11.94 0.17
N ASP A 501 21.82 -12.01 0.59
CA ASP A 501 22.22 -11.83 1.99
C ASP A 501 21.98 -10.41 2.50
N LEU A 502 21.99 -9.44 1.59
CA LEU A 502 21.69 -8.03 1.88
C LEU A 502 20.23 -7.64 1.60
N ALA A 503 19.51 -8.42 0.81
CA ALA A 503 18.15 -8.11 0.39
C ALA A 503 17.12 -8.39 1.51
N VAL A 504 16.18 -7.46 1.71
CA VAL A 504 15.10 -7.61 2.69
C VAL A 504 13.76 -7.74 1.99
N TYR A 505 13.17 -8.93 2.05
CA TYR A 505 11.90 -9.24 1.44
C TYR A 505 11.20 -10.42 2.13
N VAL A 506 9.89 -10.50 1.95
CA VAL A 506 9.07 -11.66 2.27
C VAL A 506 8.91 -12.47 0.99
N ALA A 507 9.37 -13.71 0.99
CA ALA A 507 9.37 -14.58 -0.19
C ALA A 507 8.05 -15.32 -0.36
N PHE A 508 7.58 -15.47 -1.61
CA PHE A 508 6.37 -16.20 -1.95
C PHE A 508 6.51 -16.81 -3.36
N GLY A 509 6.04 -18.04 -3.54
CA GLY A 509 6.20 -18.72 -4.83
C GLY A 509 7.66 -18.94 -5.23
N GLU A 510 7.92 -19.10 -6.52
CA GLU A 510 9.26 -19.34 -7.06
C GLU A 510 10.11 -18.08 -7.13
N GLY A 511 9.58 -17.03 -7.69
CA GLY A 511 10.25 -15.75 -7.88
C GLY A 511 9.60 -14.59 -7.14
N GLY A 512 8.40 -14.79 -6.59
CA GLY A 512 7.63 -13.74 -5.96
C GLY A 512 8.23 -13.27 -4.64
N SER A 513 8.08 -11.98 -4.39
CA SER A 513 8.44 -11.33 -3.14
C SER A 513 7.69 -10.02 -2.98
N ILE A 514 7.70 -9.52 -1.78
CA ILE A 514 7.31 -8.14 -1.48
C ILE A 514 8.22 -7.63 -0.37
N THR A 515 8.72 -6.41 -0.49
CA THR A 515 9.47 -5.81 0.61
C THR A 515 8.52 -5.48 1.76
N PRO A 516 8.94 -5.61 3.03
CA PRO A 516 8.07 -5.31 4.15
C PRO A 516 7.72 -3.81 4.21
N ALA A 517 6.58 -3.49 4.83
CA ALA A 517 6.30 -2.13 5.25
C ALA A 517 7.33 -1.67 6.29
N MET A 518 7.50 -0.35 6.41
CA MET A 518 8.56 0.26 7.21
C MET A 518 8.31 0.18 8.73
N TYR A 519 7.69 -0.90 9.16
CA TYR A 519 7.43 -1.22 10.58
C TYR A 519 8.13 -2.51 11.02
N TRP A 520 8.73 -3.26 10.11
CA TRP A 520 9.51 -4.44 10.45
C TRP A 520 10.92 -4.02 10.85
N SER A 521 11.12 -3.86 12.11
CA SER A 521 12.33 -3.31 12.72
C SER A 521 12.87 -4.23 13.81
N PRO A 522 14.09 -4.02 14.29
CA PRO A 522 14.65 -4.76 15.42
C PRO A 522 13.66 -4.76 16.60
N GLY A 523 13.42 -5.92 17.20
CA GLY A 523 12.48 -6.06 18.30
C GLY A 523 11.00 -6.20 17.89
N ASN A 524 10.67 -6.12 16.61
CA ASN A 524 9.36 -6.52 16.09
C ASN A 524 9.42 -7.91 15.47
N PHE A 525 8.30 -8.64 15.57
CA PHE A 525 8.23 -9.96 14.97
C PHE A 525 8.20 -9.89 13.45
N MET A 526 8.57 -11.02 12.80
CA MET A 526 8.64 -11.11 11.34
C MET A 526 7.30 -10.79 10.65
N PRO A 527 7.32 -10.16 9.47
CA PRO A 527 6.17 -10.14 8.60
C PRO A 527 5.94 -11.54 8.04
N VAL A 528 4.69 -11.96 8.01
CA VAL A 528 4.30 -13.25 7.45
C VAL A 528 3.41 -13.02 6.24
N PRO A 529 3.50 -13.87 5.20
CA PRO A 529 2.58 -13.80 4.08
C PRO A 529 1.21 -14.23 4.55
N ILE A 530 0.27 -13.29 4.57
CA ILE A 530 -1.15 -13.58 4.73
C ILE A 530 -1.83 -13.59 3.37
N GLN A 531 -3.03 -14.12 3.35
CA GLN A 531 -3.78 -14.27 2.12
C GLN A 531 -4.12 -12.90 1.49
N GLY A 532 -3.59 -12.63 0.31
CA GLY A 532 -3.79 -11.39 -0.43
C GLY A 532 -2.85 -10.23 -0.11
N LYS A 533 -1.98 -10.37 0.89
CA LYS A 533 -0.91 -9.44 1.28
C LYS A 533 0.01 -10.11 2.31
N TYR A 534 0.88 -9.35 2.95
CA TYR A 534 1.63 -9.82 4.12
C TYR A 534 1.13 -9.15 5.41
N PHE A 535 1.43 -9.78 6.54
CA PHE A 535 1.10 -9.30 7.87
C PHE A 535 2.35 -8.78 8.59
N THR A 536 2.21 -7.70 9.35
CA THR A 536 3.25 -7.21 10.24
C THR A 536 2.75 -7.24 11.68
N PHE A 537 3.53 -7.84 12.56
CA PHE A 537 3.26 -7.89 13.98
C PHE A 537 3.79 -6.61 14.65
N TYR A 538 2.90 -5.82 15.24
CA TYR A 538 3.25 -4.51 15.82
C TYR A 538 3.48 -4.54 17.35
N HIS A 539 3.43 -5.73 17.98
CA HIS A 539 3.59 -5.87 19.42
C HIS A 539 5.02 -6.28 19.76
N SER A 540 5.56 -5.72 20.84
CA SER A 540 6.91 -6.05 21.36
C SER A 540 6.85 -7.23 22.32
N GLU A 541 6.27 -8.36 21.90
CA GLU A 541 6.10 -9.58 22.68
C GLU A 541 6.62 -10.78 21.88
N PHE A 542 7.48 -11.58 22.47
CA PHE A 542 7.90 -12.84 21.88
C PHE A 542 6.79 -13.90 22.06
N ARG A 543 6.53 -14.66 21.01
CA ARG A 543 5.53 -15.73 20.97
C ARG A 543 6.14 -17.02 20.46
N GLU A 544 5.67 -18.16 21.00
CA GLU A 544 5.93 -19.45 20.37
C GLU A 544 5.31 -19.52 18.97
N PRO A 545 5.86 -20.31 18.03
CA PRO A 545 5.44 -20.28 16.63
C PRO A 545 3.95 -20.56 16.43
N GLU A 546 3.36 -21.49 17.18
CA GLU A 546 1.94 -21.82 17.08
C GLU A 546 1.03 -20.68 17.57
N GLU A 547 1.37 -20.07 18.71
CA GLU A 547 0.65 -18.91 19.26
C GLU A 547 0.74 -17.72 18.29
N PHE A 548 1.90 -17.54 17.69
CA PHE A 548 2.09 -16.48 16.71
C PHE A 548 1.27 -16.72 15.44
N ALA A 549 1.16 -17.96 14.97
CA ALA A 549 0.31 -18.33 13.84
C ALA A 549 -1.17 -18.06 14.12
N GLU A 550 -1.66 -18.40 15.32
CA GLU A 550 -3.03 -18.11 15.74
C GLU A 550 -3.32 -16.60 15.76
N LEU A 551 -2.42 -15.81 16.35
CA LEU A 551 -2.53 -14.36 16.40
C LEU A 551 -2.55 -13.73 15.01
N CYS A 552 -1.68 -14.19 14.10
CA CYS A 552 -1.64 -13.73 12.72
C CYS A 552 -2.92 -14.08 11.96
N TYR A 553 -3.47 -15.28 12.16
CA TYR A 553 -4.71 -15.71 11.55
C TYR A 553 -5.90 -14.86 12.01
N GLU A 554 -6.06 -14.67 13.31
CA GLU A 554 -7.13 -13.84 13.88
C GLU A 554 -6.99 -12.37 13.42
N ARG A 555 -5.77 -11.86 13.35
CA ARG A 555 -5.54 -10.52 12.81
C ARG A 555 -5.91 -10.44 11.31
N ALA A 556 -5.58 -11.45 10.52
CA ALA A 556 -5.93 -11.52 9.11
C ALA A 556 -7.46 -11.51 8.91
N VAL A 557 -8.22 -12.23 9.73
CA VAL A 557 -9.70 -12.20 9.73
C VAL A 557 -10.20 -10.76 9.96
N LYS A 558 -9.66 -10.04 10.95
CA LYS A 558 -10.08 -8.65 11.23
C LYS A 558 -9.60 -7.66 10.15
N GLU A 559 -8.47 -7.90 9.50
CA GLU A 559 -8.07 -7.08 8.33
C GLU A 559 -9.07 -7.19 7.19
N MET A 560 -9.68 -8.36 6.94
CA MET A 560 -10.71 -8.53 5.92
C MET A 560 -11.96 -7.68 6.17
N TYR A 561 -12.26 -7.28 7.42
CA TYR A 561 -13.32 -6.30 7.70
C TYR A 561 -13.08 -4.99 6.95
N SER A 562 -11.86 -4.49 6.97
CA SER A 562 -11.52 -3.25 6.29
C SER A 562 -11.36 -3.45 4.78
N GLU A 563 -10.64 -4.47 4.36
CA GLU A 563 -10.27 -4.66 2.97
C GLU A 563 -11.46 -5.04 2.07
N ASN A 564 -12.34 -5.92 2.56
CA ASN A 564 -13.55 -6.33 1.82
C ASN A 564 -14.69 -5.30 1.89
N ASN A 565 -14.52 -4.21 2.62
CA ASN A 565 -15.51 -3.12 2.69
C ASN A 565 -14.97 -1.76 2.26
N GLY A 566 -13.75 -1.70 1.74
CA GLY A 566 -13.14 -0.44 1.35
C GLY A 566 -12.99 0.53 2.52
N LEU A 567 -12.71 0.02 3.73
CA LEU A 567 -12.58 0.84 4.93
C LEU A 567 -11.13 1.29 5.15
N CYS A 568 -10.99 2.51 5.66
CA CYS A 568 -9.69 3.04 6.02
C CYS A 568 -9.18 2.41 7.31
N ARG A 569 -7.97 1.85 7.31
CA ARG A 569 -7.33 1.24 8.49
C ARG A 569 -7.18 2.20 9.67
N PHE A 570 -7.16 3.51 9.45
CA PHE A 570 -7.11 4.49 10.53
C PHE A 570 -8.40 4.55 11.34
N HIS A 571 -9.48 4.00 10.81
CA HIS A 571 -10.78 3.87 11.47
C HIS A 571 -11.04 2.49 12.10
N ARG A 572 -10.11 1.54 12.02
CA ARG A 572 -10.30 0.15 12.52
C ARG A 572 -10.76 0.07 13.98
N GLY A 573 -10.41 1.03 14.82
CA GLY A 573 -10.85 1.06 16.23
C GLY A 573 -12.36 1.06 16.44
N TRP A 574 -13.13 1.58 15.48
CA TRP A 574 -14.60 1.48 15.49
C TRP A 574 -15.11 0.48 14.44
N SER A 575 -14.51 0.43 13.24
CA SER A 575 -15.04 -0.31 12.10
C SER A 575 -15.03 -1.83 12.33
N GLU A 576 -13.97 -2.38 12.90
CA GLU A 576 -13.89 -3.82 13.22
C GLU A 576 -14.97 -4.27 14.22
N ARG A 577 -15.49 -3.36 15.03
CA ARG A 577 -16.54 -3.63 16.01
C ARG A 577 -17.94 -3.36 15.48
N LEU A 578 -18.11 -2.28 14.70
CA LEU A 578 -19.44 -1.80 14.32
C LEU A 578 -19.89 -2.26 12.93
N LEU A 579 -18.97 -2.66 12.06
CA LEU A 579 -19.27 -2.99 10.67
C LEU A 579 -20.46 -3.97 10.52
N PRO A 580 -20.53 -5.11 11.22
CA PRO A 580 -21.66 -6.04 11.07
C PRO A 580 -23.00 -5.39 11.40
N ARG A 581 -23.04 -4.53 12.43
CA ARG A 581 -24.25 -3.80 12.81
C ARG A 581 -24.63 -2.72 11.81
N LEU A 582 -23.64 -2.02 11.24
CA LEU A 582 -23.92 -1.03 10.19
C LEU A 582 -24.45 -1.69 8.91
N LEU A 583 -23.95 -2.88 8.57
CA LEU A 583 -24.47 -3.66 7.43
C LEU A 583 -25.90 -4.17 7.70
N GLU A 584 -26.19 -4.62 8.91
CA GLU A 584 -27.54 -5.02 9.31
C GLU A 584 -28.53 -3.85 9.23
N GLU A 585 -28.21 -2.71 9.84
CA GLU A 585 -29.09 -1.55 9.93
C GLU A 585 -29.30 -0.84 8.59
N ALA A 586 -28.26 -0.74 7.76
CA ALA A 586 -28.34 -0.04 6.47
C ALA A 586 -28.78 -0.92 5.30
N TRP A 587 -28.47 -2.22 5.35
CA TRP A 587 -28.70 -3.15 4.22
C TRP A 587 -29.56 -4.36 4.57
N GLY A 588 -29.91 -4.60 5.85
CA GLY A 588 -30.56 -5.83 6.30
C GLY A 588 -29.65 -7.07 6.22
N ILE A 589 -28.34 -6.90 6.07
CA ILE A 589 -27.37 -8.00 5.92
C ILE A 589 -27.06 -8.56 7.31
N LYS A 590 -27.58 -9.76 7.60
CA LYS A 590 -27.32 -10.51 8.84
C LYS A 590 -26.43 -11.71 8.52
N VAL A 591 -25.14 -11.59 8.77
CA VAL A 591 -24.16 -12.66 8.53
C VAL A 591 -23.21 -12.81 9.71
N ASP A 592 -22.72 -14.03 9.94
CA ASP A 592 -21.51 -14.24 10.70
C ASP A 592 -20.31 -13.68 9.90
N TYR A 593 -19.94 -12.43 10.19
CA TYR A 593 -18.92 -11.72 9.43
C TYR A 593 -17.52 -12.26 9.68
N ASP A 594 -17.23 -12.79 10.88
CA ASP A 594 -15.96 -13.48 11.16
C ASP A 594 -15.86 -14.76 10.32
N GLY A 595 -16.90 -15.59 10.32
CA GLY A 595 -16.96 -16.78 9.48
C GLY A 595 -16.85 -16.45 7.98
N HIS A 596 -17.49 -15.36 7.53
CA HIS A 596 -17.34 -14.88 6.16
C HIS A 596 -15.90 -14.51 5.82
N CYS A 597 -15.23 -13.74 6.68
CA CYS A 597 -13.83 -13.36 6.48
C CYS A 597 -12.88 -14.58 6.50
N ARG A 598 -13.15 -15.59 7.33
CA ARG A 598 -12.41 -16.87 7.31
C ARG A 598 -12.54 -17.59 5.97
N ARG A 599 -13.77 -17.60 5.38
CA ARG A 599 -13.98 -18.15 4.03
C ARG A 599 -13.23 -17.39 2.95
N ILE A 600 -13.14 -16.04 3.04
CA ILE A 600 -12.32 -15.24 2.12
C ILE A 600 -10.86 -15.69 2.19
N LEU A 601 -10.30 -15.81 3.39
CA LEU A 601 -8.92 -16.27 3.57
C LEU A 601 -8.71 -17.68 2.98
N GLY A 602 -9.65 -18.59 3.18
CA GLY A 602 -9.63 -19.93 2.59
C GLY A 602 -9.66 -19.91 1.06
N LYS A 603 -10.53 -19.07 0.45
CA LYS A 603 -10.59 -18.89 -1.02
C LYS A 603 -9.28 -18.31 -1.59
N ILE A 604 -8.63 -17.37 -0.89
CA ILE A 604 -7.32 -16.85 -1.32
C ILE A 604 -6.26 -17.95 -1.23
N ALA A 605 -6.26 -18.75 -0.15
CA ALA A 605 -5.35 -19.88 -0.02
C ALA A 605 -5.57 -20.92 -1.13
N GLU A 606 -6.81 -21.20 -1.48
CA GLU A 606 -7.17 -22.07 -2.61
C GLU A 606 -6.63 -21.52 -3.93
N TYR A 607 -6.83 -20.22 -4.19
CA TYR A 607 -6.31 -19.57 -5.38
C TYR A 607 -4.78 -19.75 -5.48
N ASN A 608 -4.07 -19.41 -4.39
CA ASN A 608 -2.61 -19.51 -4.35
C ASN A 608 -2.13 -20.95 -4.57
N ARG A 609 -2.80 -21.93 -3.96
CA ARG A 609 -2.50 -23.35 -4.18
C ARG A 609 -2.70 -23.77 -5.64
N ARG A 610 -3.80 -23.32 -6.30
CA ARG A 610 -4.03 -23.57 -7.73
C ARG A 610 -3.03 -22.86 -8.63
N ALA A 611 -2.53 -21.70 -8.23
CA ALA A 611 -1.47 -20.97 -8.92
C ALA A 611 -0.07 -21.58 -8.70
N GLY A 612 0.04 -22.63 -7.86
CA GLY A 612 1.32 -23.26 -7.52
C GLY A 612 2.23 -22.41 -6.64
N VAL A 613 1.66 -21.42 -5.93
CA VAL A 613 2.45 -20.49 -5.10
C VAL A 613 2.15 -20.69 -3.62
N ARG A 614 3.19 -20.61 -2.80
CA ARG A 614 3.11 -20.78 -1.34
C ARG A 614 4.14 -19.90 -0.65
N PRO A 615 3.97 -19.64 0.67
CA PRO A 615 4.99 -18.99 1.47
C PRO A 615 6.32 -19.74 1.42
N VAL A 616 7.42 -18.99 1.35
CA VAL A 616 8.77 -19.55 1.33
C VAL A 616 9.53 -19.04 2.55
N PHE A 617 10.39 -19.90 3.09
CA PHE A 617 11.26 -19.52 4.19
C PHE A 617 12.23 -18.41 3.78
N PHE A 618 12.64 -17.59 4.72
CA PHE A 618 13.56 -16.48 4.48
C PHE A 618 14.93 -16.92 3.95
N GLU A 619 15.39 -16.30 2.89
CA GLU A 619 16.55 -16.77 2.11
C GLU A 619 17.85 -16.04 2.49
N GLY A 620 17.79 -14.76 2.87
CA GLY A 620 18.94 -13.89 3.08
C GLY A 620 19.36 -13.76 4.56
N GLU A 621 20.65 -13.47 4.81
CA GLU A 621 21.20 -13.30 6.16
C GLU A 621 20.58 -12.10 6.90
N ARG A 622 20.41 -10.95 6.22
CA ARG A 622 19.80 -9.76 6.82
C ARG A 622 18.38 -10.02 7.31
N VAL A 623 17.62 -10.78 6.54
CA VAL A 623 16.25 -11.17 6.90
C VAL A 623 16.27 -12.05 8.15
N LEU A 624 17.20 -13.01 8.24
CA LEU A 624 17.36 -13.85 9.42
C LEU A 624 17.77 -13.05 10.66
N ASP A 625 18.64 -12.04 10.50
CA ASP A 625 19.00 -11.13 11.60
C ASP A 625 17.77 -10.36 12.12
N ILE A 626 16.89 -9.90 11.22
CA ILE A 626 15.65 -9.24 11.62
C ILE A 626 14.69 -10.23 12.31
N VAL A 627 14.51 -11.43 11.75
CA VAL A 627 13.65 -12.48 12.30
C VAL A 627 14.07 -12.86 13.73
N THR A 628 15.37 -12.96 13.97
CA THR A 628 15.90 -13.36 15.30
C THR A 628 16.03 -12.20 16.28
N SER A 629 15.96 -10.96 15.80
CA SER A 629 16.21 -9.76 16.61
C SER A 629 15.26 -9.62 17.80
N MET A 630 14.01 -10.04 17.66
CA MET A 630 13.05 -9.96 18.76
C MET A 630 13.40 -10.92 19.91
N ALA A 631 13.81 -12.14 19.60
CA ALA A 631 14.26 -13.08 20.63
C ALA A 631 15.46 -12.52 21.38
N ARG A 632 16.44 -11.96 20.66
CA ARG A 632 17.61 -11.29 21.25
C ARG A 632 17.21 -10.12 22.15
N GLU A 633 16.37 -9.20 21.68
CA GLU A 633 15.97 -8.00 22.44
C GLU A 633 15.18 -8.34 23.72
N LEU A 634 14.49 -9.47 23.75
CA LEU A 634 13.65 -9.89 24.87
C LEU A 634 14.26 -11.02 25.71
N SER A 635 15.45 -11.53 25.37
CA SER A 635 16.09 -12.70 26.01
C SER A 635 16.26 -12.57 27.53
N GLU A 636 16.52 -11.36 28.02
CA GLU A 636 16.68 -11.10 29.46
C GLU A 636 15.34 -11.10 30.25
N LYS A 637 14.23 -10.82 29.55
CA LYS A 637 12.93 -10.55 30.19
C LYS A 637 11.87 -11.61 29.91
N ASN A 638 12.11 -12.50 28.97
CA ASN A 638 11.16 -13.52 28.55
C ASN A 638 11.87 -14.86 28.36
N GLU A 639 11.43 -15.88 29.09
CA GLU A 639 12.06 -17.20 29.08
C GLU A 639 11.98 -17.88 27.70
N SER A 640 10.85 -17.78 27.01
CA SER A 640 10.70 -18.32 25.66
C SER A 640 11.65 -17.62 24.68
N ALA A 641 11.74 -16.28 24.75
CA ALA A 641 12.68 -15.52 23.95
C ALA A 641 14.13 -15.94 24.23
N ARG A 642 14.49 -16.19 25.50
CA ARG A 642 15.83 -16.63 25.84
C ARG A 642 16.12 -18.01 25.24
N ARG A 643 15.22 -19.01 25.41
CA ARG A 643 15.40 -20.36 24.85
C ARG A 643 15.57 -20.30 23.32
N TRP A 644 14.76 -19.49 22.61
CA TRP A 644 14.86 -19.34 21.17
C TRP A 644 16.13 -18.59 20.78
N TRP A 645 16.55 -17.58 21.54
CA TRP A 645 17.79 -16.86 21.28
C TRP A 645 19.02 -17.79 21.40
N GLU A 646 19.10 -18.61 22.44
CA GLU A 646 20.14 -19.62 22.60
C GLU A 646 20.20 -20.61 21.41
N ARG A 647 19.04 -20.99 20.89
CA ARG A 647 18.95 -21.84 19.69
C ARG A 647 19.43 -21.10 18.42
N PHE A 648 19.05 -19.83 18.26
CA PHE A 648 19.52 -19.01 17.15
C PHE A 648 21.04 -18.80 17.18
N GLU A 649 21.62 -18.63 18.35
CA GLU A 649 23.09 -18.55 18.51
C GLU A 649 23.78 -19.87 18.16
N GLY A 650 23.19 -21.01 18.50
CA GLY A 650 23.71 -22.33 18.16
C GLY A 650 23.63 -22.71 16.67
N GLY A 651 22.63 -22.15 15.95
CA GLY A 651 22.41 -22.42 14.53
C GLY A 651 21.25 -21.58 13.99
N LYS A 652 21.53 -20.30 13.68
CA LYS A 652 20.52 -19.28 13.32
C LYS A 652 19.54 -19.75 12.24
N ARG A 653 20.05 -20.27 11.12
CA ARG A 653 19.23 -20.69 10.00
C ARG A 653 18.38 -21.92 10.30
N GLU A 654 18.94 -22.90 11.00
CA GLU A 654 18.25 -24.12 11.39
C GLU A 654 17.12 -23.83 12.38
N ALA A 655 17.41 -23.08 13.44
CA ALA A 655 16.42 -22.70 14.45
C ALA A 655 15.32 -21.80 13.87
N ALA A 656 15.65 -20.85 13.02
CA ALA A 656 14.67 -20.03 12.33
C ALA A 656 13.81 -20.87 11.36
N GLY A 657 14.39 -21.86 10.69
CA GLY A 657 13.68 -22.81 9.83
C GLY A 657 12.70 -23.65 10.63
N GLU A 658 13.07 -24.12 11.83
CA GLU A 658 12.16 -24.86 12.70
C GLU A 658 11.01 -23.95 13.20
N TYR A 659 11.32 -22.73 13.63
CA TYR A 659 10.28 -21.76 14.04
C TYR A 659 9.27 -21.54 12.91
N TRP A 660 9.77 -21.29 11.67
CA TRP A 660 8.95 -21.09 10.49
C TRP A 660 8.09 -22.30 10.15
N ARG A 661 8.63 -23.50 10.17
CA ARG A 661 7.90 -24.74 9.87
C ARG A 661 6.73 -24.94 10.84
N ARG A 662 6.95 -24.80 12.15
CA ARG A 662 5.91 -24.93 13.18
C ARG A 662 4.84 -23.85 13.05
N PHE A 663 5.26 -22.61 12.76
CA PHE A 663 4.35 -21.50 12.45
C PHE A 663 3.47 -21.84 11.25
N LEU A 664 4.06 -22.27 10.14
CA LEU A 664 3.36 -22.52 8.88
C LEU A 664 2.38 -23.69 9.00
N GLU A 665 2.79 -24.80 9.62
CA GLU A 665 1.94 -25.96 9.90
C GLU A 665 0.68 -25.57 10.69
N ARG A 666 0.84 -24.75 11.72
CA ARG A 666 -0.30 -24.25 12.50
C ARG A 666 -1.19 -23.31 11.69
N TYR A 667 -0.60 -22.38 10.95
CA TYR A 667 -1.33 -21.41 10.15
C TYR A 667 -2.13 -22.09 9.02
N GLU A 668 -1.56 -23.05 8.32
CA GLU A 668 -2.24 -23.85 7.28
C GLU A 668 -3.38 -24.70 7.86
N GLY A 669 -3.18 -25.27 9.05
CA GLY A 669 -4.22 -25.98 9.78
C GLY A 669 -5.43 -25.09 10.11
N LEU A 670 -5.19 -23.83 10.49
CA LEU A 670 -6.26 -22.84 10.74
C LEU A 670 -7.01 -22.46 9.44
N LEU A 671 -6.29 -22.31 8.34
CA LEU A 671 -6.90 -22.06 7.03
C LEU A 671 -7.78 -23.22 6.57
N ALA A 672 -7.34 -24.46 6.78
CA ALA A 672 -8.10 -25.67 6.41
C ALA A 672 -9.35 -25.88 7.27
N SER A 673 -9.35 -25.40 8.51
CA SER A 673 -10.51 -25.51 9.43
C SER A 673 -11.59 -24.44 9.22
N ALA A 674 -11.39 -23.52 8.24
CA ALA A 674 -12.39 -22.50 7.92
C ALA A 674 -13.73 -23.16 7.50
N PRO A 675 -14.89 -22.71 8.03
CA PRO A 675 -16.16 -23.34 7.72
C PRO A 675 -16.48 -23.26 6.22
N LEU A 676 -16.78 -24.40 5.61
CA LEU A 676 -17.26 -24.46 4.22
C LEU A 676 -18.62 -23.78 4.12
N PRO A 677 -18.99 -23.21 2.96
CA PRO A 677 -20.33 -22.68 2.74
C PRO A 677 -21.39 -23.76 3.03
N SER A 678 -22.45 -23.39 3.76
CA SER A 678 -23.58 -24.27 3.97
C SER A 678 -24.21 -24.60 2.60
N GLY A 679 -23.93 -25.77 2.05
CA GLY A 679 -24.53 -26.22 0.78
C GLY A 679 -23.58 -26.81 -0.26
N THR A 680 -22.28 -26.95 0.03
CA THR A 680 -21.37 -27.68 -0.85
C THR A 680 -21.38 -29.16 -0.47
N PRO A 681 -21.72 -30.11 -1.38
CA PRO A 681 -21.55 -31.53 -1.12
C PRO A 681 -20.04 -31.84 -0.94
N PRO A 682 -19.69 -32.79 -0.06
CA PRO A 682 -18.29 -33.20 0.07
C PRO A 682 -17.76 -33.72 -1.26
N ALA A 683 -16.53 -33.34 -1.61
CA ALA A 683 -15.85 -33.66 -2.84
C ALA A 683 -15.54 -35.15 -2.95
#